data_ffe40739af5f98c558f7db11fecd8b60
#
_entry.id   ffe40739af5f98c558f7db11fecd8b60
#
_cell.length_a   1.000
_cell.length_b   1.000
_cell.length_c   1.000
_cell.angle_alpha   90.00
_cell.angle_beta   90.00
_cell.angle_gamma   90.00
#
_symmetry.space_group_name_H-M   'P 1'
#
loop_
_entity.id
_entity.type
_entity.pdbx_description
1 polymer ?
#
loop_
_entity_poly.entity_id
_entity_poly.type
_entity_poly.pdbx_seq_one_letter_code
_entity_poly.pdbx_strand_id
1 'polypeptide(L)'
;MRIVQKSHYLYLCNTKTLTKTIFMLNTLLLASLAISGVAGVTPDSVVNKDVSLNEVVVTDFKQNKRNLTSIAVSTINSQQLLNQQIVNLKELTAVMPNFYMPNYGSYANTPIFIRGIGAKTKGSAVGFYVDGVPHFESSAFNIDLSDIAAVDVFRGPQGTLYGRNTIAGVINVYTHNPLDYQKTRIKVGYGRYNDVVAQASNYSKLTDKLGLSSAISYHHNDGMFTNQFLNDKADKVNEVEGRLGLYWRPTTNWLIHLNSTLTHSKQNGYPYAPYDLTKDALSPISYNRNSTYKRLISTTGLNARYENSRISFNSQTSYQFIKSHQGIDQDFTLKDLFYSDNSYHQNMLSQELTLKSNDKGRYQWIIGMFGMLLHSNPFIETSYYTKDFSTPTSYKNPTAGYAIYHQSSYNIWRGLSATVGLRFDYEHAKIDYNQDKVTLTTGANAHVKDFISIANFRQFTPKFTLQYLTNRDNLYYASVTRGYKPGGFNTIFKTDAERAYDPEYSWNYEVGARLKFLNGRLTAEADLFYIDWRHMQTTYTVPAVGNLIANAGHTDSKGFELSFAYHPIKSLQFSMNYGYTHARYLEYKKSATEDFSGNRLPMVPNHTLSMDGTYTVLQAGWFDKIVVNAGLTGLGRIYWADDNVVRQNFYATLNAKLSLTKGIFTWDLWGKNLTGTDYIAYSFKMSTGNYAQKGKPLTFGTSLSVTF
;
A
#
# COMPACT_ATOMS: atom_id res chain seq x y z
N MET A 1 -50.65 -30.24 8.62
CA MET A 1 -50.71 -28.78 8.62
C MET A 1 -49.31 -28.28 9.05
N ARG A 2 -48.40 -28.09 8.08
CA ARG A 2 -47.03 -27.63 8.33
C ARG A 2 -46.94 -26.15 7.95
N ILE A 3 -46.73 -25.31 8.94
CA ILE A 3 -46.49 -23.87 8.75
C ILE A 3 -45.02 -23.72 8.44
N VAL A 4 -44.71 -23.34 7.19
CA VAL A 4 -43.36 -22.94 6.77
C VAL A 4 -43.23 -21.44 7.05
N GLN A 5 -42.46 -21.09 8.07
CA GLN A 5 -42.04 -19.71 8.32
C GLN A 5 -40.99 -19.32 7.29
N LYS A 6 -41.37 -18.53 6.29
CA LYS A 6 -40.44 -17.81 5.41
C LYS A 6 -39.91 -16.59 6.16
N SER A 7 -38.68 -16.63 6.62
CA SER A 7 -37.98 -15.44 7.06
C SER A 7 -37.61 -14.59 5.84
N HIS A 8 -38.33 -13.49 5.65
CA HIS A 8 -37.97 -12.44 4.68
C HIS A 8 -36.79 -11.68 5.24
N TYR A 9 -35.57 -12.01 4.76
CA TYR A 9 -34.45 -11.08 4.85
C TYR A 9 -34.73 -9.94 3.87
N LEU A 10 -34.85 -8.74 4.40
CA LEU A 10 -34.90 -7.50 3.62
C LEU A 10 -33.68 -7.41 2.72
N TYR A 11 -33.85 -7.67 1.43
CA TYR A 11 -32.92 -7.28 0.38
C TYR A 11 -33.07 -5.76 0.17
N LEU A 12 -32.46 -4.96 1.06
CA LEU A 12 -32.24 -3.55 0.83
C LEU A 12 -30.83 -3.40 0.23
N CYS A 13 -30.76 -3.42 -1.02
CA CYS A 13 -30.01 -2.64 -1.98
C CYS A 13 -29.83 -3.43 -3.27
N ASN A 14 -30.51 -2.99 -4.31
CA ASN A 14 -30.28 -3.48 -5.66
C ASN A 14 -28.87 -3.01 -6.10
N THR A 15 -27.85 -3.82 -5.82
CA THR A 15 -26.43 -3.51 -6.03
C THR A 15 -26.12 -3.06 -7.46
N LYS A 16 -26.88 -3.56 -8.45
CA LYS A 16 -26.75 -3.14 -9.86
C LYS A 16 -27.17 -1.68 -10.09
N THR A 17 -28.17 -1.19 -9.35
CA THR A 17 -28.65 0.19 -9.49
C THR A 17 -27.70 1.15 -8.78
N LEU A 18 -27.21 0.79 -7.58
CA LEU A 18 -26.26 1.60 -6.83
C LEU A 18 -24.90 1.71 -7.57
N THR A 19 -24.40 0.61 -8.11
CA THR A 19 -23.18 0.58 -8.93
C THR A 19 -23.32 1.42 -10.20
N LYS A 20 -24.48 1.35 -10.89
CA LYS A 20 -24.76 2.21 -12.06
C LYS A 20 -24.86 3.68 -11.68
N THR A 21 -25.49 4.00 -10.55
CA THR A 21 -25.64 5.40 -10.09
C THR A 21 -24.29 6.00 -9.68
N ILE A 22 -23.45 5.25 -8.96
CA ILE A 22 -22.09 5.70 -8.59
C ILE A 22 -21.21 5.82 -9.84
N PHE A 23 -21.30 4.90 -10.79
CA PHE A 23 -20.58 4.97 -12.06
C PHE A 23 -21.05 6.17 -12.90
N MET A 24 -22.36 6.44 -13.01
CA MET A 24 -22.90 7.63 -13.68
C MET A 24 -22.49 8.92 -12.96
N LEU A 25 -22.49 8.94 -11.62
CA LEU A 25 -22.04 10.11 -10.86
C LEU A 25 -20.56 10.42 -11.11
N ASN A 26 -19.69 9.40 -11.10
CA ASN A 26 -18.28 9.55 -11.41
C ASN A 26 -18.04 9.94 -12.88
N THR A 27 -18.84 9.43 -13.82
CA THR A 27 -18.73 9.78 -15.25
C THR A 27 -19.25 11.19 -15.54
N LEU A 28 -20.34 11.62 -14.89
CA LEU A 28 -20.89 12.98 -15.00
C LEU A 28 -19.94 14.01 -14.35
N LEU A 29 -19.30 13.66 -13.22
CA LEU A 29 -18.31 14.50 -12.55
C LEU A 29 -17.01 14.62 -13.37
N LEU A 30 -16.57 13.56 -14.04
CA LEU A 30 -15.44 13.62 -14.98
C LEU A 30 -15.77 14.43 -16.24
N ALA A 31 -17.02 14.39 -16.73
CA ALA A 31 -17.49 15.23 -17.84
C ALA A 31 -17.60 16.72 -17.46
N SER A 32 -17.88 17.06 -16.20
CA SER A 32 -17.93 18.45 -15.73
C SER A 32 -16.56 19.12 -15.65
N LEU A 33 -15.47 18.33 -15.58
CA LEU A 33 -14.08 18.81 -15.68
C LEU A 33 -13.76 19.45 -17.05
N ALA A 34 -14.44 19.02 -18.12
CA ALA A 34 -14.27 19.55 -19.45
C ALA A 34 -14.96 20.93 -19.65
N ILE A 35 -15.86 21.32 -18.76
CA ILE A 35 -16.74 22.50 -18.93
C ILE A 35 -16.32 23.66 -18.00
N SER A 36 -15.56 23.44 -16.93
CA SER A 36 -15.07 24.51 -16.04
C SER A 36 -13.77 25.19 -16.53
N GLY A 37 -13.55 25.19 -17.86
CA GLY A 37 -12.46 25.88 -18.49
C GLY A 37 -12.65 27.39 -18.43
N VAL A 38 -11.64 28.05 -17.87
CA VAL A 38 -11.27 29.46 -18.15
C VAL A 38 -12.29 30.52 -17.71
N ALA A 39 -12.47 30.66 -16.41
CA ALA A 39 -12.76 32.00 -15.87
C ALA A 39 -11.42 32.73 -15.71
N GLY A 40 -11.27 33.90 -16.34
CA GLY A 40 -10.02 34.62 -16.42
C GLY A 40 -9.41 34.93 -15.05
N VAL A 41 -8.25 34.34 -14.82
CA VAL A 41 -7.38 34.66 -13.70
C VAL A 41 -6.44 35.78 -14.17
N THR A 42 -6.62 36.99 -13.66
CA THR A 42 -5.58 38.01 -13.72
C THR A 42 -4.35 37.48 -12.97
N PRO A 43 -3.15 37.63 -13.53
CA PRO A 43 -1.95 37.21 -12.84
C PRO A 43 -1.70 38.15 -11.66
N ASP A 44 -2.17 37.78 -10.50
CA ASP A 44 -1.73 38.40 -9.25
C ASP A 44 -0.24 38.04 -9.06
N SER A 45 0.55 39.07 -8.84
CA SER A 45 1.98 39.02 -8.62
C SER A 45 2.31 37.87 -7.66
N VAL A 46 3.12 36.91 -8.14
CA VAL A 46 3.73 35.86 -7.31
C VAL A 46 4.64 36.57 -6.30
N VAL A 47 4.07 37.01 -5.20
CA VAL A 47 4.83 37.36 -4.02
C VAL A 47 5.49 36.08 -3.55
N ASN A 48 6.81 36.01 -3.67
CA ASN A 48 7.67 35.03 -3.02
C ASN A 48 7.38 35.04 -1.51
N LYS A 49 6.30 34.37 -1.08
CA LYS A 49 6.22 33.96 0.29
C LYS A 49 7.37 32.98 0.49
N ASP A 50 8.33 33.37 1.33
CA ASP A 50 9.34 32.46 1.85
C ASP A 50 8.72 31.08 2.04
N VAL A 51 9.20 30.12 1.23
CA VAL A 51 8.92 28.73 1.46
C VAL A 51 9.72 28.38 2.71
N SER A 52 9.21 28.82 3.87
CA SER A 52 9.54 28.13 5.09
C SER A 52 9.12 26.70 4.82
N LEU A 53 10.08 25.79 4.96
CA LEU A 53 9.81 24.35 5.02
C LEU A 53 8.92 24.12 6.26
N ASN A 54 7.67 24.58 6.17
CA ASN A 54 6.64 24.24 7.12
C ASN A 54 6.46 22.74 6.89
N GLU A 55 6.93 21.98 7.84
CA GLU A 55 6.57 20.58 8.01
C GLU A 55 5.08 20.51 7.71
N VAL A 56 4.69 19.82 6.62
CA VAL A 56 3.28 19.62 6.29
C VAL A 56 2.73 18.80 7.42
N VAL A 57 2.09 19.47 8.39
CA VAL A 57 1.49 18.82 9.54
C VAL A 57 0.16 18.25 9.06
N VAL A 58 0.24 17.10 8.42
CA VAL A 58 -0.97 16.32 8.15
C VAL A 58 -1.35 15.68 9.47
N THR A 59 -2.46 16.10 10.04
CA THR A 59 -3.01 15.49 11.25
C THR A 59 -4.00 14.41 10.85
N ASP A 60 -3.60 13.15 11.00
CA ASP A 60 -4.56 12.05 11.01
C ASP A 60 -5.59 12.27 12.14
N PHE A 61 -6.86 11.96 11.88
CA PHE A 61 -7.92 12.09 12.87
C PHE A 61 -7.72 11.17 14.08
N LYS A 62 -6.94 10.08 13.92
CA LYS A 62 -6.61 9.13 14.99
C LYS A 62 -5.36 9.51 15.79
N GLN A 63 -4.48 10.33 15.23
CA GLN A 63 -3.19 10.62 15.85
C GLN A 63 -3.01 12.12 16.11
N ASN A 64 -2.16 12.43 17.07
CA ASN A 64 -1.70 13.78 17.33
C ASN A 64 -0.61 14.17 16.31
N LYS A 65 -0.17 15.43 16.35
CA LYS A 65 0.93 15.93 15.50
C LYS A 65 2.12 14.97 15.54
N ARG A 66 2.78 14.76 14.40
CA ARG A 66 3.95 13.86 14.22
C ARG A 66 4.98 13.98 15.35
N ASN A 67 5.31 15.19 15.76
CA ASN A 67 6.31 15.46 16.81
C ASN A 67 5.93 14.91 18.19
N LEU A 68 4.68 14.47 18.38
CA LEU A 68 4.16 13.90 19.62
C LEU A 68 3.81 12.40 19.49
N THR A 69 4.11 11.79 18.35
CA THR A 69 3.77 10.38 18.09
C THR A 69 4.93 9.49 18.53
N SER A 70 4.69 8.67 19.54
CA SER A 70 5.68 7.77 20.17
C SER A 70 5.74 6.41 19.46
N ILE A 71 6.00 6.43 18.16
CA ILE A 71 6.22 5.29 17.27
C ILE A 71 7.08 5.72 16.10
N ALA A 72 7.82 4.80 15.51
CA ALA A 72 8.58 5.08 14.30
C ALA A 72 7.64 5.45 13.14
N VAL A 73 7.79 6.65 12.58
CA VAL A 73 7.02 7.12 11.43
C VAL A 73 7.92 7.85 10.44
N SER A 74 7.83 7.48 9.17
CA SER A 74 8.46 8.25 8.09
C SER A 74 7.38 8.98 7.31
N THR A 75 7.57 10.27 7.07
CA THR A 75 6.72 11.11 6.24
C THR A 75 7.48 11.56 5.02
N ILE A 76 6.86 11.45 3.85
CA ILE A 76 7.33 12.06 2.60
C ILE A 76 6.25 13.03 2.10
N ASN A 77 6.62 14.29 1.90
CA ASN A 77 5.69 15.32 1.45
C ASN A 77 5.66 15.43 -0.09
N SER A 78 4.71 16.23 -0.62
CA SER A 78 4.53 16.40 -2.07
C SER A 78 5.80 16.88 -2.79
N GLN A 79 6.58 17.78 -2.18
CA GLN A 79 7.80 18.28 -2.81
C GLN A 79 8.91 17.22 -2.90
N GLN A 80 9.05 16.39 -1.86
CA GLN A 80 9.98 15.26 -1.85
C GLN A 80 9.55 14.18 -2.86
N LEU A 81 8.25 13.85 -2.93
CA LEU A 81 7.72 12.94 -3.95
C LEU A 81 8.04 13.42 -5.36
N LEU A 82 7.85 14.71 -5.62
CA LEU A 82 8.15 15.33 -6.92
C LEU A 82 9.66 15.35 -7.23
N ASN A 83 10.51 15.73 -6.27
CA ASN A 83 11.96 15.79 -6.46
C ASN A 83 12.55 14.41 -6.71
N GLN A 84 12.18 13.42 -5.92
CA GLN A 84 12.67 12.04 -6.01
C GLN A 84 11.91 11.20 -7.06
N GLN A 85 10.90 11.78 -7.74
CA GLN A 85 10.06 11.11 -8.75
C GLN A 85 9.37 9.85 -8.25
N ILE A 86 8.87 9.88 -7.03
CA ILE A 86 8.09 8.82 -6.44
C ILE A 86 6.65 8.98 -6.89
N VAL A 87 6.18 8.11 -7.76
CA VAL A 87 4.85 8.16 -8.36
C VAL A 87 3.93 7.03 -7.89
N ASN A 88 4.45 6.04 -7.16
CA ASN A 88 3.68 4.94 -6.58
C ASN A 88 4.35 4.40 -5.32
N LEU A 89 3.61 3.59 -4.52
CA LEU A 89 4.12 3.03 -3.25
C LEU A 89 5.36 2.15 -3.41
N LYS A 90 5.52 1.45 -4.54
CA LYS A 90 6.69 0.59 -4.77
C LYS A 90 7.99 1.38 -4.79
N GLU A 91 7.94 2.62 -5.24
CA GLU A 91 9.11 3.52 -5.30
C GLU A 91 9.51 4.07 -3.92
N LEU A 92 8.70 3.84 -2.87
CA LEU A 92 9.10 4.06 -1.47
C LEU A 92 10.05 2.97 -0.94
N THR A 93 10.23 1.87 -1.69
CA THR A 93 11.18 0.80 -1.33
C THR A 93 12.57 1.37 -1.12
N ALA A 94 13.18 1.05 0.01
CA ALA A 94 14.45 1.56 0.51
C ALA A 94 14.51 3.09 0.78
N VAL A 95 13.58 3.90 0.26
CA VAL A 95 13.50 5.34 0.61
C VAL A 95 13.14 5.51 2.09
N MET A 96 12.34 4.59 2.63
CA MET A 96 12.01 4.52 4.05
C MET A 96 12.74 3.33 4.70
N PRO A 97 13.28 3.48 5.94
CA PRO A 97 13.98 2.39 6.62
C PRO A 97 13.12 1.13 6.75
N ASN A 98 13.69 -0.03 6.45
CA ASN A 98 13.07 -1.35 6.58
C ASN A 98 11.71 -1.49 5.87
N PHE A 99 11.47 -0.70 4.83
CA PHE A 99 10.31 -0.79 3.95
C PHE A 99 10.69 -1.45 2.63
N TYR A 100 9.96 -2.48 2.24
CA TYR A 100 10.19 -3.20 0.99
C TYR A 100 8.88 -3.66 0.36
N MET A 101 8.73 -3.40 -0.92
CA MET A 101 7.61 -3.84 -1.74
C MET A 101 8.14 -4.58 -2.97
N PRO A 102 8.17 -5.93 -2.97
CA PRO A 102 8.73 -6.72 -4.06
C PRO A 102 7.94 -6.53 -5.36
N ASN A 103 8.63 -6.70 -6.48
CA ASN A 103 8.02 -6.58 -7.80
C ASN A 103 7.64 -7.95 -8.35
N TYR A 104 6.40 -8.40 -8.13
CA TYR A 104 5.86 -9.64 -8.70
C TYR A 104 5.46 -9.53 -10.18
N GLY A 105 5.78 -8.45 -10.86
CA GLY A 105 5.46 -8.28 -12.27
C GLY A 105 3.99 -7.99 -12.59
N SER A 106 3.11 -7.90 -11.59
CA SER A 106 1.68 -7.57 -11.76
C SER A 106 1.14 -6.78 -10.57
N TYR A 107 0.10 -5.97 -10.81
CA TYR A 107 -0.66 -5.28 -9.77
C TYR A 107 -1.67 -6.19 -9.05
N ALA A 108 -1.86 -7.43 -9.54
CA ALA A 108 -2.76 -8.39 -8.90
C ALA A 108 -2.35 -8.72 -7.46
N ASN A 109 -1.05 -8.70 -7.18
CA ASN A 109 -0.52 -8.94 -5.84
C ASN A 109 0.60 -7.94 -5.54
N THR A 110 0.42 -7.13 -4.51
CA THR A 110 1.35 -6.06 -4.11
C THR A 110 1.63 -6.15 -2.61
N PRO A 111 2.33 -7.20 -2.15
CA PRO A 111 2.64 -7.35 -0.74
C PRO A 111 3.64 -6.28 -0.29
N ILE A 112 3.47 -5.83 0.95
CA ILE A 112 4.35 -4.87 1.60
C ILE A 112 4.97 -5.53 2.82
N PHE A 113 6.29 -5.33 2.97
CA PHE A 113 7.06 -5.78 4.10
C PHE A 113 7.62 -4.58 4.86
N ILE A 114 7.39 -4.54 6.17
CA ILE A 114 7.92 -3.53 7.07
C ILE A 114 8.63 -4.25 8.22
N ARG A 115 9.90 -3.94 8.48
CA ARG A 115 10.71 -4.61 9.52
C ARG A 115 10.73 -6.14 9.38
N GLY A 116 10.67 -6.63 8.13
CA GLY A 116 10.64 -8.06 7.84
C GLY A 116 9.28 -8.74 7.98
N ILE A 117 8.26 -8.05 8.50
CA ILE A 117 6.90 -8.56 8.61
C ILE A 117 6.13 -8.22 7.34
N GLY A 118 5.51 -9.22 6.73
CA GLY A 118 4.73 -9.07 5.49
C GLY A 118 3.84 -10.28 5.24
N ALA A 119 2.86 -10.16 4.34
CA ALA A 119 1.98 -11.27 4.02
C ALA A 119 2.62 -12.18 2.97
N LYS A 120 2.88 -13.43 3.34
CA LYS A 120 3.27 -14.51 2.41
C LYS A 120 2.07 -15.28 1.88
N THR A 121 0.97 -15.22 2.61
CA THR A 121 -0.29 -15.86 2.29
C THR A 121 -1.31 -14.80 1.90
N LYS A 122 -2.55 -15.21 1.61
CA LYS A 122 -3.64 -14.30 1.29
C LYS A 122 -3.88 -13.23 2.36
N GLY A 123 -4.25 -12.02 1.96
CA GLY A 123 -4.47 -10.87 2.84
C GLY A 123 -3.25 -9.95 2.96
N SER A 124 -3.41 -8.79 3.61
CA SER A 124 -2.34 -7.82 3.84
C SER A 124 -1.85 -7.84 5.29
N ALA A 125 -0.56 -7.62 5.48
CA ALA A 125 0.05 -7.41 6.81
C ALA A 125 0.16 -5.92 7.17
N VAL A 126 -0.07 -5.02 6.21
CA VAL A 126 0.02 -3.57 6.36
C VAL A 126 -1.35 -2.95 6.10
N GLY A 127 -1.79 -2.08 7.01
CA GLY A 127 -2.98 -1.25 6.82
C GLY A 127 -2.69 -0.16 5.79
N PHE A 128 -3.60 0.04 4.85
CA PHE A 128 -3.47 1.08 3.84
C PHE A 128 -4.71 1.96 3.82
N TYR A 129 -4.51 3.27 3.91
CA TYR A 129 -5.58 4.26 4.01
C TYR A 129 -5.30 5.45 3.07
N VAL A 130 -6.34 5.95 2.40
CA VAL A 130 -6.31 7.18 1.62
C VAL A 130 -7.37 8.12 2.19
N ASP A 131 -6.97 9.27 2.72
CA ASP A 131 -7.83 10.22 3.42
C ASP A 131 -8.74 9.55 4.49
N GLY A 132 -8.19 8.58 5.23
CA GLY A 132 -8.89 7.81 6.25
C GLY A 132 -9.76 6.66 5.73
N VAL A 133 -9.91 6.49 4.41
CA VAL A 133 -10.63 5.36 3.79
C VAL A 133 -9.74 4.11 3.79
N PRO A 134 -10.16 2.99 4.42
CA PRO A 134 -9.38 1.77 4.46
C PRO A 134 -9.41 1.01 3.12
N HIS A 135 -8.25 0.46 2.74
CA HIS A 135 -8.10 -0.47 1.61
C HIS A 135 -7.56 -1.80 2.16
N PHE A 136 -8.36 -2.87 2.10
CA PHE A 136 -7.97 -4.17 2.66
C PHE A 136 -7.44 -5.16 1.61
N GLU A 137 -7.74 -4.92 0.33
CA GLU A 137 -7.26 -5.74 -0.77
C GLU A 137 -5.94 -5.19 -1.31
N SER A 138 -4.89 -6.02 -1.35
CA SER A 138 -3.54 -5.59 -1.77
C SER A 138 -3.48 -5.11 -3.22
N SER A 139 -4.34 -5.60 -4.10
CA SER A 139 -4.44 -5.11 -5.48
C SER A 139 -4.85 -3.64 -5.58
N ALA A 140 -5.44 -3.07 -4.52
CA ALA A 140 -5.80 -1.65 -4.44
C ALA A 140 -4.66 -0.74 -3.90
N PHE A 141 -3.47 -1.27 -3.61
CA PHE A 141 -2.37 -0.49 -3.06
C PHE A 141 -1.55 0.27 -4.11
N ASN A 142 -1.72 -0.05 -5.39
CA ASN A 142 -1.09 0.72 -6.45
C ASN A 142 -1.98 1.91 -6.82
N ILE A 143 -1.64 3.09 -6.32
CA ILE A 143 -2.28 4.38 -6.58
C ILE A 143 -1.25 5.38 -7.09
N ASP A 144 -1.70 6.41 -7.80
CA ASP A 144 -0.85 7.52 -8.26
C ASP A 144 -0.55 8.48 -7.10
N LEU A 145 0.75 8.61 -6.75
CA LEU A 145 1.24 9.50 -5.70
C LEU A 145 1.74 10.85 -6.23
N SER A 146 1.63 11.13 -7.51
CA SER A 146 2.26 12.32 -8.15
C SER A 146 1.59 13.66 -7.78
N ASP A 147 0.38 13.62 -7.23
CA ASP A 147 -0.40 14.80 -6.85
C ASP A 147 -1.12 14.58 -5.52
N ILE A 148 -0.35 14.34 -4.47
CA ILE A 148 -0.82 14.18 -3.09
C ILE A 148 -0.05 15.06 -2.13
N ALA A 149 -0.62 15.33 -0.95
CA ALA A 149 0.00 16.17 0.06
C ALA A 149 1.15 15.46 0.79
N ALA A 150 0.93 14.24 1.24
CA ALA A 150 1.94 13.46 1.97
C ALA A 150 1.59 11.96 2.02
N VAL A 151 2.60 11.15 2.30
CA VAL A 151 2.49 9.75 2.70
C VAL A 151 3.19 9.57 4.05
N ASP A 152 2.45 9.00 5.02
CA ASP A 152 3.01 8.55 6.29
C ASP A 152 3.11 7.03 6.30
N VAL A 153 4.26 6.50 6.73
CA VAL A 153 4.47 5.07 6.96
C VAL A 153 4.79 4.87 8.44
N PHE A 154 3.85 4.31 9.17
CA PHE A 154 4.01 3.88 10.56
C PHE A 154 4.62 2.48 10.57
N ARG A 155 5.81 2.35 11.13
CA ARG A 155 6.55 1.09 11.18
C ARG A 155 6.32 0.39 12.52
N GLY A 156 6.06 -0.91 12.46
CA GLY A 156 5.63 -1.72 13.59
C GLY A 156 4.10 -1.72 13.78
N PRO A 157 3.57 -2.66 14.56
CA PRO A 157 2.14 -2.91 14.72
C PRO A 157 1.34 -1.72 15.20
N GLN A 158 0.18 -1.49 14.57
CA GLN A 158 -0.74 -0.39 14.88
C GLN A 158 -2.16 -0.90 15.21
N GLY A 159 -2.26 -2.09 15.81
CA GLY A 159 -3.54 -2.77 16.04
C GLY A 159 -4.54 -1.97 16.88
N THR A 160 -4.08 -1.21 17.86
CA THR A 160 -4.98 -0.50 18.81
C THR A 160 -5.84 0.55 18.12
N LEU A 161 -5.31 1.36 17.21
CA LEU A 161 -6.09 2.42 16.54
C LEU A 161 -6.62 1.99 15.17
N TYR A 162 -5.91 1.12 14.44
CA TYR A 162 -6.24 0.77 13.06
C TYR A 162 -6.83 -0.64 12.90
N GLY A 163 -6.59 -1.55 13.87
CA GLY A 163 -7.19 -2.88 13.91
C GLY A 163 -6.59 -3.87 12.91
N ARG A 164 -7.44 -4.48 12.09
CA ARG A 164 -7.04 -5.54 11.16
C ARG A 164 -5.97 -5.13 10.16
N ASN A 165 -5.18 -6.09 9.69
CA ASN A 165 -4.12 -5.92 8.68
C ASN A 165 -3.01 -4.94 9.12
N THR A 166 -2.73 -4.82 10.42
CA THR A 166 -1.76 -3.86 10.93
C THR A 166 -0.64 -4.52 11.74
N ILE A 167 -0.36 -5.78 11.43
CA ILE A 167 0.66 -6.58 12.10
C ILE A 167 2.09 -6.06 11.83
N ALA A 168 2.32 -5.45 10.66
CA ALA A 168 3.60 -4.91 10.23
C ALA A 168 3.67 -3.37 10.32
N GLY A 169 2.55 -2.70 10.10
CA GLY A 169 2.49 -1.23 10.10
C GLY A 169 1.26 -0.69 9.41
N VAL A 170 1.26 0.63 9.17
CA VAL A 170 0.18 1.36 8.48
C VAL A 170 0.79 2.38 7.52
N ILE A 171 0.16 2.53 6.36
CA ILE A 171 0.45 3.57 5.38
C ILE A 171 -0.78 4.46 5.26
N ASN A 172 -0.61 5.76 5.49
CA ASN A 172 -1.63 6.78 5.28
C ASN A 172 -1.20 7.69 4.13
N VAL A 173 -2.08 7.86 3.17
CA VAL A 173 -1.94 8.80 2.05
C VAL A 173 -2.92 9.93 2.25
N TYR A 174 -2.47 11.17 2.07
CA TYR A 174 -3.26 12.36 2.27
C TYR A 174 -3.29 13.19 1.00
N THR A 175 -4.49 13.59 0.57
CA THR A 175 -4.67 14.52 -0.55
C THR A 175 -4.63 15.98 -0.06
N HIS A 176 -4.48 16.93 -0.99
CA HIS A 176 -4.51 18.35 -0.66
C HIS A 176 -5.94 18.82 -0.36
N ASN A 177 -6.09 19.68 0.64
CA ASN A 177 -7.36 20.35 0.96
C ASN A 177 -7.48 21.65 0.12
N PRO A 178 -8.46 21.77 -0.80
CA PRO A 178 -8.60 22.94 -1.67
C PRO A 178 -9.02 24.23 -0.93
N LEU A 179 -9.47 24.14 0.33
CA LEU A 179 -9.73 25.34 1.14
C LEU A 179 -8.43 26.03 1.61
N ASP A 180 -7.34 25.24 1.73
CA ASP A 180 -6.05 25.70 2.25
C ASP A 180 -4.92 25.62 1.21
N TYR A 181 -5.16 24.98 0.06
CA TYR A 181 -4.21 24.81 -1.03
C TYR A 181 -4.92 24.98 -2.38
N GLN A 182 -4.56 26.03 -3.13
CA GLN A 182 -5.10 26.31 -4.46
C GLN A 182 -3.98 26.17 -5.47
N LYS A 183 -4.23 25.40 -6.52
CA LYS A 183 -3.26 25.17 -7.58
C LYS A 183 -3.89 24.43 -8.74
N THR A 184 -3.57 24.84 -9.96
CA THR A 184 -3.82 24.06 -11.17
C THR A 184 -2.49 23.62 -11.75
N ARG A 185 -2.39 22.35 -12.09
CA ARG A 185 -1.20 21.77 -12.72
C ARG A 185 -1.59 20.85 -13.86
N ILE A 186 -0.94 21.04 -15.01
CA ILE A 186 -0.99 20.13 -16.15
C ILE A 186 0.42 19.66 -16.42
N LYS A 187 0.61 18.36 -16.61
CA LYS A 187 1.91 17.74 -16.89
C LYS A 187 1.78 16.74 -18.02
N VAL A 188 2.71 16.78 -18.95
CA VAL A 188 2.92 15.76 -19.97
C VAL A 188 4.38 15.30 -19.93
N GLY A 189 4.61 14.01 -20.09
CA GLY A 189 5.94 13.42 -20.02
C GLY A 189 6.10 12.27 -21.01
N TYR A 190 7.35 12.07 -21.45
CA TYR A 190 7.74 11.00 -22.33
C TYR A 190 9.09 10.43 -21.90
N GLY A 191 9.23 9.12 -21.92
CA GLY A 191 10.44 8.43 -21.52
C GLY A 191 10.73 7.19 -22.37
N ARG A 192 11.86 6.57 -22.06
CA ARG A 192 12.27 5.30 -22.68
C ARG A 192 11.19 4.23 -22.51
N TYR A 193 11.05 3.33 -23.48
CA TYR A 193 10.01 2.29 -23.58
C TYR A 193 8.60 2.86 -23.82
N ASN A 194 8.52 3.97 -24.52
CA ASN A 194 7.26 4.68 -24.80
C ASN A 194 6.48 4.97 -23.51
N ASP A 195 7.21 5.42 -22.49
CA ASP A 195 6.64 5.78 -21.19
C ASP A 195 5.97 7.14 -21.28
N VAL A 196 4.65 7.15 -21.41
CA VAL A 196 3.82 8.36 -21.59
C VAL A 196 3.06 8.64 -20.31
N VAL A 197 3.20 9.87 -19.78
CA VAL A 197 2.46 10.36 -18.61
C VAL A 197 1.72 11.62 -19.01
N ALA A 198 0.40 11.68 -18.74
CA ALA A 198 -0.41 12.87 -18.87
C ALA A 198 -1.22 13.06 -17.58
N GLN A 199 -1.11 14.23 -16.95
CA GLN A 199 -1.75 14.52 -15.68
C GLN A 199 -2.34 15.92 -15.69
N ALA A 200 -3.51 16.07 -15.09
CA ALA A 200 -4.11 17.38 -14.83
C ALA A 200 -4.71 17.35 -13.42
N SER A 201 -4.48 18.40 -12.65
CA SER A 201 -5.09 18.56 -11.33
C SER A 201 -5.49 20.01 -11.10
N ASN A 202 -6.58 20.17 -10.37
CA ASN A 202 -7.10 21.49 -9.97
C ASN A 202 -7.57 21.43 -8.52
N TYR A 203 -7.14 22.42 -7.75
CA TYR A 203 -7.58 22.66 -6.37
C TYR A 203 -8.09 24.10 -6.33
N SER A 204 -9.39 24.25 -6.21
CA SER A 204 -10.07 25.57 -6.25
C SER A 204 -10.90 25.79 -4.99
N LYS A 205 -10.71 26.97 -4.42
CA LYS A 205 -11.57 27.51 -3.37
C LYS A 205 -12.74 28.21 -4.05
N LEU A 206 -13.90 27.57 -4.15
CA LEU A 206 -15.09 28.10 -4.82
C LEU A 206 -15.73 29.24 -4.00
N THR A 207 -15.73 29.09 -2.68
CA THR A 207 -16.13 30.10 -1.69
C THR A 207 -15.25 29.94 -0.45
N ASP A 208 -15.35 30.83 0.52
CA ASP A 208 -14.62 30.69 1.81
C ASP A 208 -14.98 29.41 2.58
N LYS A 209 -16.11 28.78 2.24
CA LYS A 209 -16.62 27.59 2.89
C LYS A 209 -16.61 26.35 2.01
N LEU A 210 -16.41 26.49 0.70
CA LEU A 210 -16.54 25.40 -0.27
C LEU A 210 -15.30 25.32 -1.14
N GLY A 211 -14.66 24.17 -1.18
CA GLY A 211 -13.52 23.87 -2.03
C GLY A 211 -13.75 22.62 -2.86
N LEU A 212 -13.22 22.62 -4.08
CA LEU A 212 -13.26 21.50 -5.02
C LEU A 212 -11.85 21.10 -5.40
N SER A 213 -11.55 19.80 -5.35
CA SER A 213 -10.35 19.23 -5.92
C SER A 213 -10.71 18.22 -7.00
N SER A 214 -9.94 18.21 -8.08
CA SER A 214 -10.06 17.23 -9.15
C SER A 214 -8.68 16.89 -9.69
N ALA A 215 -8.43 15.62 -9.98
CA ALA A 215 -7.21 15.17 -10.62
C ALA A 215 -7.52 14.03 -11.58
N ILE A 216 -6.81 13.98 -12.69
CA ILE A 216 -6.80 12.86 -13.62
C ILE A 216 -5.36 12.57 -14.00
N SER A 217 -5.00 11.29 -14.04
CA SER A 217 -3.72 10.82 -14.54
C SER A 217 -3.90 9.70 -15.55
N TYR A 218 -3.06 9.71 -16.58
CA TYR A 218 -2.90 8.65 -17.56
C TYR A 218 -1.45 8.21 -17.58
N HIS A 219 -1.20 6.92 -17.54
CA HIS A 219 0.12 6.32 -17.67
C HIS A 219 0.08 5.17 -18.67
N HIS A 220 0.97 5.23 -19.64
CA HIS A 220 1.21 4.19 -20.62
C HIS A 220 2.70 3.82 -20.65
N ASN A 221 3.01 2.54 -20.76
CA ASN A 221 4.36 2.02 -21.01
C ASN A 221 4.26 0.77 -21.86
N ASP A 222 5.03 0.71 -22.95
CA ASP A 222 5.03 -0.45 -23.85
C ASP A 222 5.61 -1.72 -23.22
N GLY A 223 6.30 -1.58 -22.08
CA GLY A 223 6.98 -2.67 -21.40
C GLY A 223 8.47 -2.72 -21.70
N MET A 224 9.22 -3.19 -20.73
CA MET A 224 10.69 -3.24 -20.75
C MET A 224 11.21 -4.61 -21.20
N PHE A 225 10.42 -5.67 -20.96
CA PHE A 225 10.82 -7.04 -21.16
C PHE A 225 10.07 -7.67 -22.34
N THR A 226 10.80 -8.33 -23.25
CA THR A 226 10.23 -8.95 -24.45
C THR A 226 10.12 -10.46 -24.25
N ASN A 227 8.92 -11.01 -24.45
CA ASN A 227 8.72 -12.43 -24.67
C ASN A 227 9.15 -12.76 -26.10
N GLN A 228 10.25 -13.51 -26.24
CA GLN A 228 10.85 -13.80 -27.56
C GLN A 228 9.98 -14.71 -28.42
N PHE A 229 9.23 -15.64 -27.80
CA PHE A 229 8.35 -16.54 -28.54
C PHE A 229 7.16 -15.81 -29.17
N LEU A 230 6.51 -14.93 -28.39
CA LEU A 230 5.36 -14.18 -28.87
C LEU A 230 5.74 -12.90 -29.63
N ASN A 231 7.01 -12.52 -29.61
CA ASN A 231 7.51 -11.25 -30.11
C ASN A 231 6.70 -10.05 -29.60
N ASP A 232 6.32 -10.12 -28.32
CA ASP A 232 5.51 -9.09 -27.66
C ASP A 232 6.09 -8.74 -26.28
N LYS A 233 5.71 -7.59 -25.75
CA LYS A 233 6.16 -7.13 -24.44
C LYS A 233 5.36 -7.80 -23.30
N ALA A 234 6.09 -8.37 -22.35
CA ALA A 234 5.52 -9.12 -21.24
C ALA A 234 4.95 -8.24 -20.11
N ASP A 235 5.27 -6.93 -20.08
CA ASP A 235 4.98 -6.04 -18.95
C ASP A 235 4.38 -4.68 -19.37
N LYS A 236 3.63 -4.64 -20.49
CA LYS A 236 2.87 -3.43 -20.90
C LYS A 236 1.92 -2.96 -19.82
N VAL A 237 1.77 -1.65 -19.69
CA VAL A 237 0.84 -1.02 -18.74
C VAL A 237 0.06 0.11 -19.42
N ASN A 238 -1.25 0.14 -19.14
CA ASN A 238 -2.14 1.28 -19.41
C ASN A 238 -2.98 1.51 -18.16
N GLU A 239 -2.90 2.70 -17.58
CA GLU A 239 -3.63 3.05 -16.39
C GLU A 239 -4.23 4.45 -16.49
N VAL A 240 -5.47 4.59 -16.05
CA VAL A 240 -6.16 5.87 -15.86
C VAL A 240 -6.66 5.92 -14.43
N GLU A 241 -6.39 7.01 -13.74
CA GLU A 241 -6.93 7.31 -12.42
C GLU A 241 -7.57 8.69 -12.40
N GLY A 242 -8.79 8.78 -11.84
CA GLY A 242 -9.49 10.02 -11.58
C GLY A 242 -9.79 10.18 -10.10
N ARG A 243 -9.58 11.37 -9.56
CA ARG A 243 -9.90 11.74 -8.17
C ARG A 243 -10.73 12.99 -8.13
N LEU A 244 -11.72 13.00 -7.23
CA LEU A 244 -12.60 14.16 -6.96
C LEU A 244 -12.73 14.32 -5.44
N GLY A 245 -12.67 15.56 -4.98
CA GLY A 245 -12.85 15.91 -3.58
C GLY A 245 -13.71 17.18 -3.45
N LEU A 246 -14.75 17.11 -2.63
CA LEU A 246 -15.57 18.24 -2.25
C LEU A 246 -15.40 18.51 -0.76
N TYR A 247 -14.93 19.70 -0.42
CA TYR A 247 -14.65 20.13 0.95
C TYR A 247 -15.61 21.25 1.34
N TRP A 248 -16.39 21.03 2.37
CA TRP A 248 -17.36 21.99 2.85
C TRP A 248 -17.13 22.31 4.32
N ARG A 249 -16.91 23.60 4.63
CA ARG A 249 -16.73 24.13 5.98
C ARG A 249 -17.94 25.01 6.34
N PRO A 250 -19.10 24.41 6.70
CA PRO A 250 -20.34 25.17 6.99
C PRO A 250 -20.15 26.18 8.12
N THR A 251 -19.37 25.80 9.13
CA THR A 251 -18.95 26.65 10.26
C THR A 251 -17.46 26.50 10.51
N THR A 252 -16.89 27.29 11.40
CA THR A 252 -15.48 27.18 11.82
C THR A 252 -15.16 25.84 12.49
N ASN A 253 -16.15 25.16 13.02
CA ASN A 253 -16.02 23.91 13.77
C ASN A 253 -16.23 22.64 12.92
N TRP A 254 -16.90 22.75 11.77
CA TRP A 254 -17.21 21.62 10.92
C TRP A 254 -16.40 21.63 9.63
N LEU A 255 -15.85 20.47 9.28
CA LEU A 255 -15.31 20.17 7.96
C LEU A 255 -15.94 18.87 7.46
N ILE A 256 -16.60 18.94 6.31
CA ILE A 256 -17.16 17.78 5.61
C ILE A 256 -16.38 17.58 4.32
N HIS A 257 -15.87 16.40 4.10
CA HIS A 257 -15.08 16.04 2.94
C HIS A 257 -15.66 14.80 2.28
N LEU A 258 -16.13 14.94 1.05
CA LEU A 258 -16.48 13.83 0.16
C LEU A 258 -15.36 13.64 -0.83
N ASN A 259 -14.75 12.45 -0.86
CA ASN A 259 -13.75 12.07 -1.85
C ASN A 259 -14.23 10.87 -2.66
N SER A 260 -13.83 10.81 -3.92
CA SER A 260 -14.08 9.67 -4.79
C SER A 260 -12.88 9.45 -5.71
N THR A 261 -12.46 8.20 -5.84
CA THR A 261 -11.37 7.77 -6.73
C THR A 261 -11.86 6.66 -7.63
N LEU A 262 -11.51 6.73 -8.91
CA LEU A 262 -11.76 5.69 -9.91
C LEU A 262 -10.44 5.36 -10.60
N THR A 263 -10.01 4.11 -10.51
CA THR A 263 -8.80 3.61 -11.18
C THR A 263 -9.17 2.50 -12.15
N HIS A 264 -8.77 2.62 -13.40
CA HIS A 264 -8.84 1.55 -14.38
C HIS A 264 -7.45 1.24 -14.89
N SER A 265 -7.01 -0.01 -14.80
CA SER A 265 -5.73 -0.43 -15.37
C SER A 265 -5.86 -1.73 -16.15
N LYS A 266 -5.07 -1.79 -17.23
CA LYS A 266 -4.83 -2.99 -18.04
C LYS A 266 -3.34 -3.15 -18.19
N GLN A 267 -2.83 -4.31 -17.84
CA GLN A 267 -1.42 -4.65 -18.00
C GLN A 267 -1.25 -6.05 -18.54
N ASN A 268 -0.12 -6.29 -19.23
CA ASN A 268 0.50 -7.60 -19.29
C ASN A 268 1.22 -7.82 -17.95
N GLY A 269 1.68 -9.02 -17.68
CA GLY A 269 2.35 -9.25 -16.40
C GLY A 269 3.21 -10.49 -16.42
N TYR A 270 3.98 -10.61 -15.34
CA TYR A 270 4.80 -11.78 -15.06
C TYR A 270 5.91 -12.01 -16.11
N PRO A 271 6.85 -11.04 -16.29
CA PRO A 271 7.97 -11.17 -17.20
C PRO A 271 9.03 -12.12 -16.62
N TYR A 272 8.61 -13.36 -16.34
CA TYR A 272 9.45 -14.38 -15.72
C TYR A 272 10.23 -15.16 -16.77
N ALA A 273 11.49 -15.42 -16.43
CA ALA A 273 12.40 -16.22 -17.24
C ALA A 273 12.93 -17.41 -16.44
N PRO A 274 13.25 -18.56 -17.09
CA PRO A 274 13.96 -19.63 -16.43
C PRO A 274 15.30 -19.16 -15.87
N TYR A 275 15.60 -19.56 -14.64
CA TYR A 275 16.79 -19.12 -13.89
C TYR A 275 17.71 -20.32 -13.60
N ASP A 276 18.89 -20.31 -14.22
CA ASP A 276 19.94 -21.30 -13.97
C ASP A 276 20.73 -20.91 -12.73
N LEU A 277 20.49 -21.63 -11.62
CA LEU A 277 21.15 -21.35 -10.34
C LEU A 277 22.65 -21.66 -10.36
N THR A 278 23.12 -22.52 -11.25
CA THR A 278 24.54 -22.91 -11.31
C THR A 278 25.38 -21.85 -12.01
N LYS A 279 24.78 -21.19 -13.00
CA LYS A 279 25.41 -20.11 -13.78
C LYS A 279 25.07 -18.73 -13.29
N ASP A 280 24.15 -18.61 -12.31
CA ASP A 280 23.55 -17.35 -11.86
C ASP A 280 23.04 -16.51 -13.05
N ALA A 281 22.32 -17.14 -14.00
CA ALA A 281 21.95 -16.55 -15.27
C ALA A 281 20.46 -16.77 -15.60
N LEU A 282 19.84 -15.74 -16.14
CA LEU A 282 18.49 -15.79 -16.67
C LEU A 282 18.52 -16.14 -18.16
N SER A 283 17.70 -17.10 -18.55
CA SER A 283 17.35 -17.34 -19.94
C SER A 283 16.49 -16.20 -20.50
N PRO A 284 16.33 -16.08 -21.82
CA PRO A 284 15.32 -15.20 -22.39
C PRO A 284 13.90 -15.56 -21.91
N ILE A 285 13.05 -14.55 -21.77
CA ILE A 285 11.61 -14.76 -21.54
C ILE A 285 11.02 -15.40 -22.81
N SER A 286 10.47 -16.60 -22.68
CA SER A 286 9.93 -17.36 -23.80
C SER A 286 8.86 -18.32 -23.32
N TYR A 287 7.60 -17.90 -23.40
CA TYR A 287 6.43 -18.69 -23.06
C TYR A 287 5.32 -18.49 -24.09
N ASN A 288 4.41 -19.48 -24.23
CA ASN A 288 3.46 -19.56 -25.33
C ASN A 288 2.21 -18.69 -25.16
N ARG A 289 1.90 -18.18 -23.95
CA ARG A 289 0.72 -17.36 -23.68
C ARG A 289 1.06 -16.14 -22.84
N ASN A 290 0.57 -14.95 -23.25
CA ASN A 290 0.70 -13.74 -22.44
C ASN A 290 -0.21 -13.79 -21.22
N SER A 291 0.34 -13.42 -20.07
CA SER A 291 -0.43 -13.14 -18.88
C SER A 291 -1.00 -11.72 -18.94
N THR A 292 -2.22 -11.54 -18.46
CA THR A 292 -2.92 -10.27 -18.48
C THR A 292 -3.56 -9.98 -17.11
N TYR A 293 -3.66 -8.70 -16.78
CA TYR A 293 -4.42 -8.26 -15.59
C TYR A 293 -5.18 -6.98 -15.92
N LYS A 294 -6.47 -6.99 -15.66
CA LYS A 294 -7.36 -5.83 -15.78
C LYS A 294 -8.05 -5.59 -14.46
N ARG A 295 -8.15 -4.33 -14.05
CA ARG A 295 -8.89 -3.98 -12.84
C ARG A 295 -9.64 -2.68 -12.99
N LEU A 296 -10.77 -2.58 -12.28
CA LEU A 296 -11.52 -1.38 -12.01
C LEU A 296 -11.70 -1.27 -10.50
N ILE A 297 -11.25 -0.17 -9.92
CA ILE A 297 -11.42 0.13 -8.50
C ILE A 297 -12.13 1.46 -8.38
N SER A 298 -13.22 1.48 -7.62
CA SER A 298 -13.93 2.71 -7.25
C SER A 298 -13.97 2.78 -5.72
N THR A 299 -13.54 3.91 -5.18
CA THR A 299 -13.55 4.15 -3.73
C THR A 299 -14.17 5.50 -3.48
N THR A 300 -15.15 5.55 -2.57
CA THR A 300 -15.81 6.80 -2.15
C THR A 300 -15.80 6.88 -0.64
N GLY A 301 -15.37 8.02 -0.10
CA GLY A 301 -15.34 8.32 1.32
C GLY A 301 -16.08 9.60 1.66
N LEU A 302 -16.89 9.55 2.70
CA LEU A 302 -17.50 10.72 3.32
C LEU A 302 -16.96 10.87 4.73
N ASN A 303 -16.20 11.95 4.94
CA ASN A 303 -15.68 12.31 6.24
C ASN A 303 -16.41 13.55 6.78
N ALA A 304 -16.91 13.48 8.02
CA ALA A 304 -17.50 14.61 8.71
C ALA A 304 -16.76 14.80 10.03
N ARG A 305 -16.05 15.92 10.15
CA ARG A 305 -15.25 16.28 11.33
C ARG A 305 -15.82 17.51 12.00
N TYR A 306 -16.10 17.37 13.29
CA TYR A 306 -16.42 18.47 14.20
C TYR A 306 -15.26 18.68 15.17
N GLU A 307 -14.83 19.91 15.35
CA GLU A 307 -13.73 20.25 16.25
C GLU A 307 -14.03 21.54 16.99
N ASN A 308 -13.88 21.51 18.31
CA ASN A 308 -13.89 22.69 19.17
C ASN A 308 -12.69 22.64 20.14
N SER A 309 -12.61 23.57 21.09
CA SER A 309 -11.51 23.65 22.06
C SER A 309 -11.41 22.45 23.01
N ARG A 310 -12.46 21.66 23.18
CA ARG A 310 -12.54 20.55 24.15
C ARG A 310 -12.50 19.16 23.49
N ILE A 311 -13.21 18.99 22.38
CA ILE A 311 -13.39 17.70 21.73
C ILE A 311 -13.24 17.80 20.22
N SER A 312 -12.84 16.69 19.60
CA SER A 312 -12.92 16.47 18.16
C SER A 312 -13.70 15.18 17.92
N PHE A 313 -14.79 15.28 17.15
CA PHE A 313 -15.57 14.14 16.66
C PHE A 313 -15.28 13.94 15.18
N ASN A 314 -15.16 12.69 14.75
CA ASN A 314 -14.97 12.33 13.34
C ASN A 314 -15.83 11.13 12.97
N SER A 315 -16.52 11.24 11.86
CA SER A 315 -17.28 10.16 11.21
C SER A 315 -16.72 9.91 9.84
N GLN A 316 -16.24 8.69 9.57
CA GLN A 316 -15.73 8.25 8.27
C GLN A 316 -16.58 7.11 7.75
N THR A 317 -17.40 7.39 6.72
CA THR A 317 -18.13 6.37 5.95
C THR A 317 -17.37 6.10 4.66
N SER A 318 -17.19 4.85 4.26
CA SER A 318 -16.53 4.55 3.00
C SER A 318 -17.15 3.35 2.30
N TYR A 319 -17.17 3.44 0.98
CA TYR A 319 -17.58 2.37 0.08
C TYR A 319 -16.48 2.11 -0.94
N GLN A 320 -16.11 0.84 -1.12
CA GLN A 320 -15.14 0.40 -2.11
C GLN A 320 -15.72 -0.71 -2.97
N PHE A 321 -15.54 -0.57 -4.29
CA PHE A 321 -15.84 -1.59 -5.28
C PHE A 321 -14.55 -1.96 -6.01
N ILE A 322 -14.28 -3.27 -6.15
CA ILE A 322 -13.18 -3.81 -6.93
C ILE A 322 -13.72 -4.84 -7.90
N LYS A 323 -13.35 -4.70 -9.16
CA LYS A 323 -13.54 -5.72 -10.19
C LYS A 323 -12.21 -5.95 -10.89
N SER A 324 -11.74 -7.19 -10.91
CA SER A 324 -10.52 -7.55 -11.65
C SER A 324 -10.68 -8.85 -12.40
N HIS A 325 -9.85 -8.99 -13.45
CA HIS A 325 -9.72 -10.20 -14.25
C HIS A 325 -8.23 -10.42 -14.53
N GLN A 326 -7.79 -11.64 -14.31
CA GLN A 326 -6.41 -12.06 -14.51
C GLN A 326 -6.36 -13.34 -15.33
N GLY A 327 -5.66 -13.32 -16.47
CA GLY A 327 -5.21 -14.50 -17.15
C GLY A 327 -3.73 -14.71 -16.86
N ILE A 328 -3.31 -15.90 -16.49
CA ILE A 328 -1.92 -16.19 -16.17
C ILE A 328 -1.49 -17.55 -16.75
N ASP A 329 -0.43 -17.49 -17.55
CA ASP A 329 0.34 -18.68 -17.92
C ASP A 329 1.13 -19.13 -16.68
N GLN A 330 0.72 -20.26 -16.09
CA GLN A 330 1.30 -20.72 -14.84
C GLN A 330 2.54 -21.62 -15.03
N ASP A 331 2.85 -22.04 -16.25
CA ASP A 331 4.04 -22.86 -16.48
C ASP A 331 5.24 -22.06 -17.04
N PHE A 332 5.00 -20.85 -17.58
CA PHE A 332 6.01 -19.97 -18.17
C PHE A 332 6.95 -20.65 -19.15
N THR A 333 6.43 -21.63 -19.93
CA THR A 333 7.19 -22.41 -20.90
C THR A 333 6.59 -22.31 -22.29
N LEU A 334 7.23 -22.95 -23.28
CA LEU A 334 6.70 -23.11 -24.64
C LEU A 334 5.61 -24.19 -24.73
N LYS A 335 5.43 -24.99 -23.69
CA LYS A 335 4.44 -26.04 -23.62
C LYS A 335 3.13 -25.50 -23.07
N ASP A 336 2.04 -25.98 -23.64
CA ASP A 336 0.69 -25.63 -23.16
C ASP A 336 0.30 -26.61 -22.02
N LEU A 337 0.79 -26.36 -20.81
CA LEU A 337 0.54 -27.24 -19.67
C LEU A 337 -0.68 -26.78 -18.87
N PHE A 338 -0.67 -25.55 -18.37
CA PHE A 338 -1.79 -25.01 -17.59
C PHE A 338 -1.87 -23.49 -17.66
N TYR A 339 -3.12 -23.02 -17.72
CA TYR A 339 -3.47 -21.61 -17.73
C TYR A 339 -4.55 -21.34 -16.70
N SER A 340 -4.46 -20.25 -15.96
CA SER A 340 -5.48 -19.87 -15.00
C SER A 340 -6.16 -18.56 -15.40
N ASP A 341 -7.49 -18.60 -15.43
CA ASP A 341 -8.37 -17.45 -15.64
C ASP A 341 -9.08 -17.12 -14.34
N ASN A 342 -8.86 -15.93 -13.80
CA ASN A 342 -9.31 -15.52 -12.48
C ASN A 342 -10.14 -14.25 -12.57
N SER A 343 -11.33 -14.25 -12.02
CA SER A 343 -12.16 -13.07 -11.86
C SER A 343 -12.40 -12.79 -10.38
N TYR A 344 -12.39 -11.52 -10.00
CA TYR A 344 -12.60 -11.09 -8.63
C TYR A 344 -13.54 -9.89 -8.56
N HIS A 345 -14.53 -9.98 -7.70
CA HIS A 345 -15.44 -8.88 -7.39
C HIS A 345 -15.50 -8.70 -5.89
N GLN A 346 -15.41 -7.45 -5.44
CA GLN A 346 -15.54 -7.09 -4.03
C GLN A 346 -16.38 -5.84 -3.87
N ASN A 347 -17.25 -5.86 -2.87
CA ASN A 347 -17.91 -4.68 -2.32
C ASN A 347 -17.57 -4.59 -0.83
N MET A 348 -17.23 -3.41 -0.36
CA MET A 348 -16.93 -3.16 1.03
C MET A 348 -17.57 -1.84 1.46
N LEU A 349 -18.37 -1.90 2.52
CA LEU A 349 -18.89 -0.73 3.23
C LEU A 349 -18.23 -0.69 4.60
N SER A 350 -17.73 0.47 5.01
CA SER A 350 -17.20 0.65 6.37
C SER A 350 -17.62 1.98 6.97
N GLN A 351 -17.74 1.98 8.29
CA GLN A 351 -18.05 3.13 9.11
C GLN A 351 -17.09 3.18 10.30
N GLU A 352 -16.49 4.35 10.53
CA GLU A 352 -15.71 4.60 11.73
C GLU A 352 -16.16 5.88 12.40
N LEU A 353 -16.40 5.81 13.69
CA LEU A 353 -16.74 6.94 14.56
C LEU A 353 -15.64 7.10 15.60
N THR A 354 -15.11 8.32 15.75
CA THR A 354 -14.10 8.62 16.77
C THR A 354 -14.47 9.88 17.52
N LEU A 355 -14.22 9.87 18.80
CA LEU A 355 -14.32 11.03 19.67
C LEU A 355 -13.02 11.14 20.46
N LYS A 356 -12.38 12.31 20.45
CA LYS A 356 -11.14 12.54 21.19
C LYS A 356 -11.14 13.89 21.91
N SER A 357 -10.38 13.97 23.00
CA SER A 357 -10.08 15.23 23.66
C SER A 357 -9.24 16.12 22.74
N ASN A 358 -9.51 17.41 22.75
CA ASN A 358 -8.79 18.43 21.97
C ASN A 358 -8.23 19.55 22.86
N ASP A 359 -8.47 19.47 24.16
CA ASP A 359 -7.89 20.39 25.15
C ASP A 359 -6.37 20.14 25.30
N LYS A 360 -5.66 21.09 25.86
CA LYS A 360 -4.22 21.01 26.20
C LYS A 360 -3.96 20.48 27.59
N GLY A 361 -4.95 19.80 28.19
CA GLY A 361 -4.87 19.25 29.55
C GLY A 361 -3.84 18.14 29.68
N ARG A 362 -3.54 17.74 30.91
CA ARG A 362 -2.63 16.64 31.20
C ARG A 362 -3.14 15.27 30.73
N TYR A 363 -4.47 15.14 30.63
CA TYR A 363 -5.14 13.91 30.21
C TYR A 363 -5.70 14.07 28.81
N GLN A 364 -5.28 13.19 27.91
CA GLN A 364 -5.71 13.11 26.52
C GLN A 364 -6.32 11.73 26.27
N TRP A 365 -7.42 11.66 25.55
CA TRP A 365 -8.08 10.39 25.26
C TRP A 365 -8.69 10.36 23.86
N ILE A 366 -8.83 9.16 23.34
CA ILE A 366 -9.60 8.84 22.14
C ILE A 366 -10.42 7.58 22.38
N ILE A 367 -11.66 7.58 21.98
CA ILE A 367 -12.53 6.42 21.90
C ILE A 367 -13.07 6.31 20.48
N GLY A 368 -13.19 5.10 19.98
CA GLY A 368 -13.73 4.89 18.63
C GLY A 368 -14.43 3.57 18.46
N MET A 369 -15.29 3.54 17.46
CA MET A 369 -16.03 2.37 17.00
C MET A 369 -15.82 2.20 15.50
N PHE A 370 -15.64 0.97 15.05
CA PHE A 370 -15.48 0.63 13.64
C PHE A 370 -16.43 -0.51 13.28
N GLY A 371 -17.04 -0.43 12.10
CA GLY A 371 -17.83 -1.49 11.51
C GLY A 371 -17.53 -1.67 10.04
N MET A 372 -17.60 -2.91 9.53
CA MET A 372 -17.46 -3.18 8.10
C MET A 372 -18.36 -4.33 7.66
N LEU A 373 -18.79 -4.24 6.40
CA LEU A 373 -19.41 -5.31 5.63
C LEU A 373 -18.60 -5.49 4.35
N LEU A 374 -18.01 -6.66 4.18
CA LEU A 374 -17.21 -7.01 3.02
C LEU A 374 -17.84 -8.23 2.35
N HIS A 375 -18.02 -8.16 1.05
CA HIS A 375 -18.50 -9.25 0.23
C HIS A 375 -17.61 -9.43 -0.97
N SER A 376 -16.97 -10.60 -1.11
CA SER A 376 -16.14 -10.92 -2.27
C SER A 376 -16.58 -12.21 -2.93
N ASN A 377 -16.51 -12.22 -4.27
CA ASN A 377 -16.88 -13.35 -5.12
C ASN A 377 -15.75 -13.64 -6.10
N PRO A 378 -14.70 -14.35 -5.68
CA PRO A 378 -13.67 -14.84 -6.59
C PRO A 378 -14.20 -16.00 -7.42
N PHE A 379 -13.78 -16.04 -8.69
CA PHE A 379 -13.91 -17.18 -9.59
C PHE A 379 -12.54 -17.50 -10.16
N ILE A 380 -12.14 -18.75 -10.10
CA ILE A 380 -10.84 -19.25 -10.59
C ILE A 380 -11.11 -20.46 -11.47
N GLU A 381 -10.65 -20.41 -12.70
CA GLU A 381 -10.65 -21.57 -13.60
C GLU A 381 -9.22 -21.88 -14.03
N THR A 382 -8.71 -23.06 -13.66
CA THR A 382 -7.42 -23.53 -14.12
C THR A 382 -7.60 -24.65 -15.12
N SER A 383 -7.14 -24.44 -16.35
CA SER A 383 -7.14 -25.42 -17.43
C SER A 383 -5.82 -26.21 -17.42
N TYR A 384 -5.94 -27.53 -17.43
CA TYR A 384 -4.84 -28.51 -17.51
C TYR A 384 -4.87 -29.17 -18.88
N TYR A 385 -4.20 -28.57 -19.86
CA TYR A 385 -4.34 -28.96 -21.26
C TYR A 385 -3.85 -30.38 -21.54
N THR A 386 -2.73 -30.80 -20.96
CA THR A 386 -2.18 -32.15 -21.10
C THR A 386 -3.03 -33.26 -20.48
N LYS A 387 -3.97 -32.85 -19.58
CA LYS A 387 -4.90 -33.75 -18.88
C LYS A 387 -6.32 -33.62 -19.37
N ASP A 388 -6.58 -32.77 -20.35
CA ASP A 388 -7.87 -32.49 -20.97
C ASP A 388 -8.98 -32.09 -20.01
N PHE A 389 -8.69 -31.27 -18.97
CA PHE A 389 -9.75 -30.75 -18.11
C PHE A 389 -9.44 -29.35 -17.56
N SER A 390 -10.49 -28.63 -17.16
CA SER A 390 -10.41 -27.45 -16.32
C SER A 390 -11.12 -27.66 -14.97
N THR A 391 -10.78 -26.78 -14.00
CA THR A 391 -11.41 -26.77 -12.66
C THR A 391 -12.02 -25.40 -12.37
N PRO A 392 -13.23 -25.10 -12.89
CA PRO A 392 -13.95 -23.90 -12.51
C PRO A 392 -14.32 -23.95 -11.02
N THR A 393 -13.93 -22.93 -10.30
CA THR A 393 -14.08 -22.81 -8.85
C THR A 393 -14.65 -21.44 -8.49
N SER A 394 -15.75 -21.40 -7.76
CA SER A 394 -16.39 -20.17 -7.30
C SER A 394 -16.49 -20.12 -5.79
N TYR A 395 -16.32 -18.91 -5.25
CA TYR A 395 -16.48 -18.65 -3.81
C TYR A 395 -17.40 -17.45 -3.59
N LYS A 396 -18.14 -17.48 -2.47
CA LYS A 396 -18.77 -16.28 -1.89
C LYS A 396 -18.25 -16.13 -0.47
N ASN A 397 -17.61 -15.00 -0.19
CA ASN A 397 -16.99 -14.75 1.11
C ASN A 397 -17.57 -13.47 1.75
N PRO A 398 -18.79 -13.53 2.34
CA PRO A 398 -19.29 -12.43 3.16
C PRO A 398 -18.56 -12.40 4.51
N THR A 399 -18.14 -11.21 4.91
CA THR A 399 -17.50 -10.95 6.20
C THR A 399 -18.10 -9.70 6.83
N ALA A 400 -18.54 -9.80 8.07
CA ALA A 400 -18.96 -8.67 8.89
C ALA A 400 -18.00 -8.52 10.07
N GLY A 401 -17.52 -7.30 10.30
CA GLY A 401 -16.60 -7.02 11.39
C GLY A 401 -16.99 -5.78 12.16
N TYR A 402 -16.74 -5.75 13.45
CA TYR A 402 -16.87 -4.57 14.28
C TYR A 402 -15.79 -4.53 15.36
N ALA A 403 -15.47 -3.32 15.78
CA ALA A 403 -14.50 -3.10 16.82
C ALA A 403 -14.85 -1.89 17.69
N ILE A 404 -14.34 -1.92 18.91
CA ILE A 404 -14.33 -0.78 19.83
C ILE A 404 -12.91 -0.60 20.35
N TYR A 405 -12.48 0.66 20.47
CA TYR A 405 -11.15 0.95 20.99
C TYR A 405 -11.13 2.21 21.85
N HIS A 406 -10.17 2.23 22.75
CA HIS A 406 -9.89 3.37 23.63
C HIS A 406 -8.39 3.52 23.84
N GLN A 407 -7.92 4.77 23.87
CA GLN A 407 -6.55 5.11 24.25
C GLN A 407 -6.57 6.32 25.16
N SER A 408 -5.85 6.22 26.26
CA SER A 408 -5.61 7.30 27.22
C SER A 408 -4.13 7.64 27.28
N SER A 409 -3.82 8.93 27.29
CA SER A 409 -2.47 9.45 27.51
C SER A 409 -2.50 10.44 28.67
N TYR A 410 -1.57 10.29 29.60
CA TYR A 410 -1.45 11.16 30.76
C TYR A 410 -0.05 11.74 30.88
N ASN A 411 0.06 13.06 30.95
CA ASN A 411 1.32 13.75 31.22
C ASN A 411 1.58 13.70 32.73
N ILE A 412 2.51 12.82 33.12
CA ILE A 412 2.84 12.52 34.52
C ILE A 412 3.61 13.71 35.13
N TRP A 413 4.65 14.15 34.42
CA TRP A 413 5.53 15.22 34.91
C TRP A 413 6.41 15.81 33.79
N ARG A 414 6.42 17.15 33.65
CA ARG A 414 7.35 17.94 32.80
C ARG A 414 7.80 17.25 31.49
N GLY A 415 6.84 16.85 30.64
CA GLY A 415 7.12 16.21 29.36
C GLY A 415 7.17 14.67 29.39
N LEU A 416 7.15 14.04 30.57
CA LEU A 416 6.99 12.60 30.72
C LEU A 416 5.52 12.23 30.63
N SER A 417 5.15 11.41 29.65
CA SER A 417 3.78 10.95 29.44
C SER A 417 3.71 9.44 29.27
N ALA A 418 2.65 8.84 29.82
CA ALA A 418 2.33 7.44 29.58
C ALA A 418 1.04 7.33 28.76
N THR A 419 1.00 6.38 27.83
CA THR A 419 -0.15 6.08 27.00
C THR A 419 -0.51 4.61 27.15
N VAL A 420 -1.79 4.34 27.40
CA VAL A 420 -2.38 3.00 27.42
C VAL A 420 -3.51 2.95 26.41
N GLY A 421 -3.54 1.95 25.59
CA GLY A 421 -4.60 1.72 24.61
C GLY A 421 -5.04 0.28 24.56
N LEU A 422 -6.30 0.06 24.21
CA LEU A 422 -6.90 -1.26 24.06
C LEU A 422 -7.94 -1.21 22.94
N ARG A 423 -7.96 -2.24 22.11
CA ARG A 423 -8.97 -2.47 21.10
C ARG A 423 -9.42 -3.92 21.15
N PHE A 424 -10.71 -4.11 20.96
CA PHE A 424 -11.34 -5.40 20.73
C PHE A 424 -11.93 -5.43 19.33
N ASP A 425 -11.58 -6.44 18.54
CA ASP A 425 -12.13 -6.72 17.22
C ASP A 425 -12.88 -8.05 17.24
N TYR A 426 -14.01 -8.10 16.55
CA TYR A 426 -14.77 -9.30 16.26
C TYR A 426 -15.11 -9.35 14.78
N GLU A 427 -14.86 -10.50 14.13
CA GLU A 427 -15.22 -10.75 12.74
C GLU A 427 -16.01 -12.05 12.63
N HIS A 428 -17.12 -11.99 11.91
CA HIS A 428 -17.90 -13.13 11.46
C HIS A 428 -17.67 -13.30 9.97
N ALA A 429 -17.02 -14.40 9.58
CA ALA A 429 -16.68 -14.70 8.20
C ALA A 429 -17.35 -16.01 7.75
N LYS A 430 -17.76 -16.07 6.49
CA LYS A 430 -18.31 -17.26 5.86
C LYS A 430 -17.65 -17.48 4.50
N ILE A 431 -17.45 -18.73 4.14
CA ILE A 431 -17.16 -19.16 2.76
C ILE A 431 -18.27 -20.09 2.26
N ASP A 432 -18.72 -19.86 1.04
CA ASP A 432 -19.59 -20.75 0.27
C ASP A 432 -18.80 -21.11 -0.99
N TYR A 433 -18.32 -22.34 -1.04
CA TYR A 433 -17.36 -22.85 -2.03
C TYR A 433 -18.00 -23.85 -2.94
N ASN A 434 -17.77 -23.75 -4.25
CA ASN A 434 -18.17 -24.72 -5.25
C ASN A 434 -17.03 -24.93 -6.27
N GLN A 435 -16.74 -26.20 -6.60
CA GLN A 435 -15.78 -26.59 -7.61
C GLN A 435 -16.33 -27.68 -8.51
N ASP A 436 -16.23 -27.47 -9.79
CA ASP A 436 -16.54 -28.44 -10.82
C ASP A 436 -15.28 -28.84 -11.59
N LYS A 437 -15.39 -29.90 -12.39
CA LYS A 437 -14.38 -30.34 -13.36
C LYS A 437 -15.05 -30.43 -14.74
N VAL A 438 -14.47 -29.74 -15.72
CA VAL A 438 -14.96 -29.72 -17.09
C VAL A 438 -13.92 -30.37 -18.00
N THR A 439 -14.32 -31.38 -18.77
CA THR A 439 -13.48 -31.96 -19.83
C THR A 439 -13.39 -30.97 -20.99
N LEU A 440 -12.19 -30.55 -21.37
CA LEU A 440 -12.00 -29.47 -22.34
C LEU A 440 -12.47 -29.86 -23.76
N THR A 441 -12.22 -31.12 -24.19
CA THR A 441 -12.61 -31.59 -25.52
C THR A 441 -14.10 -31.83 -25.71
N THR A 442 -14.80 -32.27 -24.64
CA THR A 442 -16.22 -32.66 -24.73
C THR A 442 -17.18 -31.65 -24.07
N GLY A 443 -16.66 -30.76 -23.23
CA GLY A 443 -17.49 -29.88 -22.41
C GLY A 443 -18.24 -30.61 -21.27
N ALA A 444 -17.98 -31.91 -21.05
CA ALA A 444 -18.65 -32.68 -19.99
C ALA A 444 -18.28 -32.10 -18.62
N ASN A 445 -19.31 -31.75 -17.83
CA ASN A 445 -19.17 -31.18 -16.48
C ASN A 445 -19.46 -32.25 -15.43
N ALA A 446 -18.59 -32.29 -14.41
CA ALA A 446 -18.78 -33.13 -13.22
C ALA A 446 -18.54 -32.29 -11.96
N HIS A 447 -19.48 -32.38 -11.03
CA HIS A 447 -19.33 -31.74 -9.72
C HIS A 447 -18.21 -32.43 -8.93
N VAL A 448 -17.29 -31.64 -8.36
CA VAL A 448 -16.13 -32.16 -7.60
C VAL A 448 -16.37 -32.01 -6.11
N LYS A 449 -16.75 -30.79 -5.68
CA LYS A 449 -16.83 -30.47 -4.25
C LYS A 449 -17.57 -29.16 -4.02
N ASP A 450 -18.41 -29.17 -2.99
CA ASP A 450 -18.97 -27.95 -2.41
C ASP A 450 -18.94 -28.02 -0.88
N PHE A 451 -18.87 -26.89 -0.23
CA PHE A 451 -19.01 -26.77 1.21
C PHE A 451 -19.28 -25.34 1.65
N ILE A 452 -19.86 -25.23 2.84
CA ILE A 452 -20.00 -23.97 3.57
C ILE A 452 -19.19 -24.10 4.86
N SER A 453 -18.40 -23.04 5.17
CA SER A 453 -17.72 -22.92 6.45
C SER A 453 -17.92 -21.54 7.05
N ILE A 454 -18.05 -21.48 8.37
CA ILE A 454 -18.22 -20.24 9.13
C ILE A 454 -17.12 -20.17 10.20
N ALA A 455 -16.51 -19.02 10.36
CA ALA A 455 -15.50 -18.76 11.38
C ALA A 455 -15.77 -17.43 12.08
N ASN A 456 -15.48 -17.39 13.38
CA ASN A 456 -15.57 -16.19 14.20
C ASN A 456 -14.20 -15.88 14.79
N PHE A 457 -13.67 -14.72 14.48
CA PHE A 457 -12.36 -14.29 14.94
C PHE A 457 -12.49 -13.18 15.98
N ARG A 458 -11.72 -13.28 17.07
CA ARG A 458 -11.68 -12.29 18.15
C ARG A 458 -10.25 -11.90 18.41
N GLN A 459 -9.99 -10.59 18.51
CA GLN A 459 -8.64 -10.10 18.79
C GLN A 459 -8.67 -8.95 19.79
N PHE A 460 -7.68 -8.96 20.69
CA PHE A 460 -7.34 -7.86 21.57
C PHE A 460 -5.99 -7.29 21.17
N THR A 461 -5.92 -5.99 20.99
CA THR A 461 -4.69 -5.30 20.58
C THR A 461 -4.34 -4.21 21.58
N PRO A 462 -3.62 -4.56 22.67
CA PRO A 462 -3.14 -3.61 23.65
C PRO A 462 -1.96 -2.79 23.13
N LYS A 463 -1.79 -1.61 23.70
CA LYS A 463 -0.64 -0.72 23.52
C LYS A 463 -0.27 -0.11 24.86
N PHE A 464 1.04 -0.06 25.13
CA PHE A 464 1.63 0.72 26.19
C PHE A 464 2.78 1.55 25.64
N THR A 465 2.86 2.83 25.99
CA THR A 465 3.95 3.71 25.58
C THR A 465 4.33 4.65 26.72
N LEU A 466 5.61 4.79 26.94
CA LEU A 466 6.20 5.82 27.77
C LEU A 466 7.00 6.76 26.88
N GLN A 467 6.79 8.08 27.01
CA GLN A 467 7.52 9.08 26.23
C GLN A 467 8.00 10.23 27.09
N TYR A 468 9.13 10.78 26.71
CA TYR A 468 9.68 11.98 27.31
C TYR A 468 9.97 13.02 26.24
N LEU A 469 9.26 14.14 26.28
CA LEU A 469 9.46 15.30 25.41
C LEU A 469 10.24 16.37 26.18
N THR A 470 11.43 16.71 25.71
CA THR A 470 12.25 17.74 26.30
C THR A 470 11.75 19.15 25.94
N ASN A 471 12.23 20.17 26.65
CA ASN A 471 11.98 21.59 26.32
C ASN A 471 12.53 22.02 24.95
N ARG A 472 13.43 21.22 24.35
CA ARG A 472 14.01 21.46 23.02
C ARG A 472 13.33 20.64 21.92
N ASP A 473 12.13 20.15 22.16
CA ASP A 473 11.36 19.28 21.25
C ASP A 473 12.11 17.98 20.86
N ASN A 474 13.04 17.50 21.66
CA ASN A 474 13.59 16.15 21.50
C ASN A 474 12.67 15.15 22.19
N LEU A 475 12.30 14.11 21.46
CA LEU A 475 11.39 13.05 21.93
C LEU A 475 12.20 11.75 22.11
N TYR A 476 12.01 11.14 23.28
CA TYR A 476 12.46 9.77 23.57
C TYR A 476 11.24 8.94 23.93
N TYR A 477 11.19 7.69 23.49
CA TYR A 477 10.04 6.83 23.82
C TYR A 477 10.44 5.36 23.92
N ALA A 478 9.62 4.62 24.66
CA ALA A 478 9.59 3.17 24.69
C ALA A 478 8.15 2.70 24.51
N SER A 479 7.92 1.68 23.72
CA SER A 479 6.58 1.19 23.45
C SER A 479 6.50 -0.33 23.35
N VAL A 480 5.35 -0.87 23.75
CA VAL A 480 4.94 -2.25 23.53
C VAL A 480 3.59 -2.21 22.82
N THR A 481 3.52 -2.79 21.63
CA THR A 481 2.32 -2.75 20.80
C THR A 481 2.02 -4.13 20.22
N ARG A 482 0.72 -4.44 20.06
CA ARG A 482 0.27 -5.65 19.39
C ARG A 482 -0.49 -5.30 18.12
N GLY A 483 -0.24 -6.06 17.04
CA GLY A 483 -1.00 -6.03 15.80
C GLY A 483 -1.43 -7.43 15.40
N TYR A 484 -2.39 -7.54 14.48
CA TYR A 484 -2.85 -8.82 13.98
C TYR A 484 -3.21 -8.76 12.49
N LYS A 485 -3.24 -9.94 11.88
CA LYS A 485 -3.84 -10.19 10.58
C LYS A 485 -4.94 -11.23 10.76
N PRO A 486 -6.15 -11.04 10.17
CA PRO A 486 -7.27 -11.95 10.39
C PRO A 486 -7.01 -13.35 9.86
N GLY A 487 -7.78 -14.30 10.35
CA GLY A 487 -7.86 -15.66 9.85
C GLY A 487 -8.59 -15.74 8.51
N GLY A 488 -8.82 -16.95 8.04
CA GLY A 488 -9.48 -17.20 6.76
C GLY A 488 -9.84 -18.66 6.55
N PHE A 489 -10.06 -19.03 5.29
CA PHE A 489 -10.51 -20.37 4.92
C PHE A 489 -9.55 -21.05 3.94
N ASN A 490 -9.33 -22.35 4.17
CA ASN A 490 -8.70 -23.26 3.23
C ASN A 490 -9.75 -23.83 2.28
N THR A 491 -9.38 -23.96 1.02
CA THR A 491 -10.17 -24.64 -0.02
C THR A 491 -9.68 -26.07 -0.26
N ILE A 492 -8.49 -26.38 0.21
CA ILE A 492 -7.86 -27.70 0.23
C ILE A 492 -7.67 -28.06 1.71
N PHE A 493 -8.22 -29.19 2.16
CA PHE A 493 -8.15 -29.66 3.54
C PHE A 493 -8.41 -31.17 3.59
N LYS A 494 -7.93 -31.82 4.64
CA LYS A 494 -8.15 -33.25 4.92
C LYS A 494 -9.30 -33.45 5.93
N THR A 495 -9.39 -32.60 6.92
CA THR A 495 -10.38 -32.65 8.00
C THR A 495 -11.20 -31.36 8.07
N ASP A 496 -12.36 -31.39 8.65
CA ASP A 496 -13.22 -30.22 8.84
C ASP A 496 -12.55 -29.15 9.71
N ALA A 497 -11.70 -29.52 10.64
CA ALA A 497 -10.95 -28.60 11.49
C ALA A 497 -9.94 -27.75 10.68
N GLU A 498 -9.46 -28.24 9.55
CA GLU A 498 -8.52 -27.53 8.67
C GLU A 498 -9.21 -26.57 7.69
N ARG A 499 -10.55 -26.51 7.65
CA ARG A 499 -11.32 -25.62 6.77
C ARG A 499 -11.06 -24.14 7.06
N ALA A 500 -10.73 -23.78 8.29
CA ALA A 500 -10.40 -22.42 8.68
C ALA A 500 -9.02 -22.38 9.37
N TYR A 501 -8.35 -21.25 9.28
CA TYR A 501 -7.14 -20.96 10.01
C TYR A 501 -7.32 -19.68 10.81
N ASP A 502 -6.63 -19.60 11.95
CA ASP A 502 -6.77 -18.52 12.93
C ASP A 502 -6.02 -17.24 12.54
N PRO A 503 -6.34 -16.11 13.17
CA PRO A 503 -5.55 -14.88 13.07
C PRO A 503 -4.10 -15.10 13.55
N GLU A 504 -3.16 -14.46 12.88
CA GLU A 504 -1.79 -14.32 13.34
C GLU A 504 -1.58 -12.97 14.01
N TYR A 505 -0.61 -12.87 14.93
CA TYR A 505 -0.35 -11.64 15.65
C TYR A 505 1.14 -11.44 15.96
N SER A 506 1.53 -10.18 16.14
CA SER A 506 2.87 -9.82 16.56
C SER A 506 2.87 -8.90 17.79
N TRP A 507 3.88 -9.05 18.63
CA TRP A 507 4.24 -8.12 19.67
C TRP A 507 5.50 -7.37 19.26
N ASN A 508 5.47 -6.06 19.32
CA ASN A 508 6.61 -5.19 19.04
C ASN A 508 7.04 -4.48 20.31
N TYR A 509 8.32 -4.61 20.62
CA TYR A 509 9.03 -3.89 21.67
C TYR A 509 9.97 -2.92 21.00
N GLU A 510 9.81 -1.62 21.28
CA GLU A 510 10.50 -0.57 20.56
C GLU A 510 11.00 0.51 21.51
N VAL A 511 12.21 1.01 21.25
CA VAL A 511 12.77 2.20 21.88
C VAL A 511 13.24 3.13 20.78
N GLY A 512 12.87 4.41 20.85
CA GLY A 512 13.21 5.37 19.80
C GLY A 512 13.50 6.75 20.34
N ALA A 513 14.20 7.54 19.51
CA ALA A 513 14.52 8.93 19.76
C ALA A 513 14.35 9.77 18.49
N ARG A 514 13.80 10.97 18.62
CA ARG A 514 13.77 12.02 17.60
C ARG A 514 14.44 13.25 18.15
N LEU A 515 15.48 13.68 17.46
CA LEU A 515 16.42 14.70 17.96
C LEU A 515 16.53 15.83 16.97
N LYS A 516 16.57 17.06 17.48
CA LYS A 516 16.83 18.27 16.70
C LYS A 516 18.16 18.89 17.14
N PHE A 517 19.03 19.11 16.17
CA PHE A 517 20.34 19.72 16.37
C PHE A 517 20.50 20.95 15.49
N LEU A 518 21.52 21.79 15.78
CA LEU A 518 21.89 22.94 14.97
C LEU A 518 20.70 23.90 14.73
N ASN A 519 19.92 24.20 15.77
CA ASN A 519 18.71 25.03 15.68
C ASN A 519 17.69 24.49 14.67
N GLY A 520 17.51 23.16 14.61
CA GLY A 520 16.56 22.49 13.73
C GLY A 520 17.06 22.25 12.29
N ARG A 521 18.29 22.66 11.94
CA ARG A 521 18.89 22.37 10.62
C ARG A 521 19.25 20.89 10.43
N LEU A 522 19.48 20.16 11.51
CA LEU A 522 19.72 18.72 11.49
C LEU A 522 18.67 18.04 12.36
N THR A 523 17.93 17.12 11.77
CA THR A 523 17.04 16.19 12.49
C THR A 523 17.60 14.78 12.38
N ALA A 524 17.55 14.03 13.47
CA ALA A 524 17.96 12.64 13.52
C ALA A 524 16.88 11.81 14.22
N GLU A 525 16.55 10.67 13.65
CA GLU A 525 15.65 9.66 14.26
C GLU A 525 16.42 8.35 14.37
N ALA A 526 16.26 7.66 15.49
CA ALA A 526 16.86 6.35 15.74
C ALA A 526 15.86 5.48 16.49
N ASP A 527 15.65 4.25 15.98
CA ASP A 527 14.73 3.29 16.55
C ASP A 527 15.40 1.92 16.64
N LEU A 528 15.21 1.25 17.77
CA LEU A 528 15.57 -0.16 18.00
C LEU A 528 14.29 -0.94 18.20
N PHE A 529 14.15 -2.08 17.54
CA PHE A 529 12.95 -2.91 17.64
C PHE A 529 13.25 -4.39 17.78
N TYR A 530 12.32 -5.08 18.48
CA TYR A 530 12.20 -6.52 18.52
C TYR A 530 10.75 -6.91 18.33
N ILE A 531 10.45 -7.74 17.32
CA ILE A 531 9.11 -8.22 17.01
C ILE A 531 9.07 -9.73 17.19
N ASP A 532 8.15 -10.19 18.06
CA ASP A 532 7.78 -11.59 18.26
C ASP A 532 6.48 -11.87 17.49
N TRP A 533 6.57 -12.63 16.39
CA TRP A 533 5.44 -12.93 15.50
C TRP A 533 5.03 -14.38 15.67
N ARG A 534 3.83 -14.56 16.20
CA ARG A 534 3.27 -15.86 16.58
C ARG A 534 2.06 -16.25 15.76
N HIS A 535 1.78 -17.55 15.75
CA HIS A 535 0.69 -18.14 14.98
C HIS A 535 0.76 -17.74 13.50
N MET A 536 1.99 -17.60 12.99
CA MET A 536 2.22 -17.16 11.62
C MET A 536 1.49 -18.08 10.64
N GLN A 537 0.71 -17.51 9.76
CA GLN A 537 0.03 -18.20 8.68
C GLN A 537 1.05 -18.62 7.61
N THR A 538 1.33 -19.90 7.55
CA THR A 538 2.31 -20.50 6.64
C THR A 538 1.65 -21.55 5.77
N THR A 539 2.28 -21.84 4.62
CA THR A 539 1.87 -22.95 3.77
C THR A 539 2.38 -24.26 4.36
N TYR A 540 1.48 -25.19 4.60
CA TYR A 540 1.79 -26.56 5.05
C TYR A 540 1.40 -27.54 3.94
N THR A 541 2.34 -28.43 3.56
CA THR A 541 2.12 -29.43 2.52
C THR A 541 1.68 -30.75 3.13
N VAL A 542 0.46 -31.19 2.83
CA VAL A 542 -0.08 -32.51 3.23
C VAL A 542 0.04 -33.48 2.05
N PRO A 543 0.77 -34.59 2.22
CA PRO A 543 0.90 -35.58 1.16
C PRO A 543 -0.45 -36.05 0.60
N ALA A 544 -0.55 -36.16 -0.72
CA ALA A 544 -1.75 -36.55 -1.49
C ALA A 544 -2.97 -35.59 -1.35
N VAL A 545 -2.89 -34.53 -0.55
CA VAL A 545 -3.97 -33.55 -0.36
C VAL A 545 -3.61 -32.21 -1.04
N GLY A 546 -2.41 -31.70 -0.81
CA GLY A 546 -1.92 -30.45 -1.36
C GLY A 546 -1.47 -29.43 -0.29
N ASN A 547 -1.43 -28.18 -0.66
CA ASN A 547 -0.99 -27.10 0.22
C ASN A 547 -2.19 -26.44 0.91
N LEU A 548 -2.14 -26.36 2.24
CA LEU A 548 -3.10 -25.62 3.07
C LEU A 548 -2.37 -24.54 3.88
N ILE A 549 -3.09 -23.56 4.36
CA ILE A 549 -2.59 -22.56 5.29
C ILE A 549 -2.82 -23.08 6.71
N ALA A 550 -1.77 -23.06 7.53
CA ALA A 550 -1.81 -23.42 8.95
C ALA A 550 -1.13 -22.34 9.80
N ASN A 551 -1.53 -22.22 11.05
CA ASN A 551 -0.90 -21.32 12.03
C ASN A 551 0.31 -22.02 12.69
N ALA A 552 1.29 -22.42 11.88
CA ALA A 552 2.38 -23.31 12.28
C ALA A 552 3.74 -22.59 12.43
N GLY A 553 3.80 -21.29 12.14
CA GLY A 553 5.05 -20.54 12.18
C GLY A 553 5.21 -19.70 13.45
N HIS A 554 6.43 -19.66 13.98
CA HIS A 554 6.90 -18.71 14.97
C HIS A 554 8.15 -18.02 14.44
N THR A 555 8.20 -16.68 14.51
CA THR A 555 9.22 -15.89 13.85
C THR A 555 9.67 -14.76 14.77
N ASP A 556 10.94 -14.42 14.77
CA ASP A 556 11.42 -13.16 15.34
C ASP A 556 11.94 -12.22 14.25
N SER A 557 11.76 -10.92 14.46
CA SER A 557 12.41 -9.87 13.69
C SER A 557 12.98 -8.82 14.62
N LYS A 558 14.25 -8.48 14.43
CA LYS A 558 14.95 -7.47 15.23
C LYS A 558 15.86 -6.63 14.37
N GLY A 559 16.05 -5.40 14.77
CA GLY A 559 16.87 -4.49 14.00
C GLY A 559 16.88 -3.07 14.54
N PHE A 560 17.39 -2.19 13.70
CA PHE A 560 17.43 -0.76 13.98
C PHE A 560 17.18 0.06 12.73
N GLU A 561 16.81 1.32 12.94
CA GLU A 561 16.48 2.30 11.91
C GLU A 561 17.13 3.61 12.26
N LEU A 562 17.69 4.28 11.25
CA LEU A 562 18.30 5.59 11.36
C LEU A 562 17.80 6.48 10.23
N SER A 563 17.39 7.70 10.56
CA SER A 563 16.99 8.71 9.57
C SER A 563 17.63 10.04 9.93
N PHE A 564 18.23 10.69 8.94
CA PHE A 564 18.84 12.00 9.07
C PHE A 564 18.29 12.93 7.99
N ALA A 565 17.95 14.17 8.36
CA ALA A 565 17.68 15.23 7.40
C ALA A 565 18.50 16.46 7.81
N TYR A 566 19.30 16.99 6.87
CA TYR A 566 20.24 18.08 7.09
C TYR A 566 20.05 19.19 6.05
N HIS A 567 19.83 20.40 6.55
CA HIS A 567 19.68 21.62 5.76
C HIS A 567 20.80 22.61 6.11
N PRO A 568 22.02 22.45 5.57
CA PRO A 568 23.14 23.35 5.89
C PRO A 568 22.83 24.80 5.53
N ILE A 569 22.18 25.01 4.39
CA ILE A 569 21.65 26.29 3.89
C ILE A 569 20.24 26.08 3.32
N LYS A 570 19.47 27.14 3.12
CA LYS A 570 18.08 27.07 2.60
C LYS A 570 17.97 26.38 1.23
N SER A 571 19.01 26.50 0.39
CA SER A 571 19.03 25.94 -0.97
C SER A 571 19.52 24.48 -1.05
N LEU A 572 20.05 23.90 0.03
CA LEU A 572 20.67 22.57 0.02
C LEU A 572 20.06 21.69 1.09
N GLN A 573 19.56 20.55 0.68
CA GLN A 573 18.97 19.55 1.54
C GLN A 573 19.62 18.19 1.29
N PHE A 574 19.96 17.49 2.35
CA PHE A 574 20.39 16.10 2.35
C PHE A 574 19.48 15.27 3.24
N SER A 575 19.18 14.06 2.82
CA SER A 575 18.54 13.05 3.67
C SER A 575 19.26 11.71 3.53
N MET A 576 19.30 10.97 4.63
CA MET A 576 19.80 9.60 4.66
C MET A 576 18.86 8.76 5.52
N ASN A 577 18.48 7.61 4.99
CA ASN A 577 17.69 6.62 5.70
C ASN A 577 18.40 5.27 5.62
N TYR A 578 18.53 4.61 6.76
CA TYR A 578 19.13 3.30 6.85
C TYR A 578 18.32 2.40 7.77
N GLY A 579 18.08 1.18 7.35
CA GLY A 579 17.43 0.15 8.13
C GLY A 579 18.20 -1.16 8.09
N TYR A 580 18.33 -1.80 9.25
CA TYR A 580 18.82 -3.17 9.38
C TYR A 580 17.72 -4.06 9.94
N THR A 581 17.49 -5.21 9.32
CA THR A 581 16.51 -6.20 9.77
C THR A 581 17.11 -7.60 9.77
N HIS A 582 17.00 -8.26 10.91
CA HIS A 582 17.27 -9.69 11.08
C HIS A 582 15.98 -10.41 11.41
N ALA A 583 15.29 -10.91 10.38
CA ALA A 583 14.06 -11.70 10.52
C ALA A 583 14.31 -13.17 10.18
N ARG A 584 13.83 -14.08 11.03
CA ARG A 584 14.05 -15.52 10.86
C ARG A 584 12.89 -16.34 11.42
N TYR A 585 12.75 -17.56 10.95
CA TYR A 585 11.91 -18.56 11.58
C TYR A 585 12.55 -19.03 12.88
N LEU A 586 11.81 -19.01 13.97
CA LEU A 586 12.16 -19.73 15.19
C LEU A 586 11.66 -21.19 15.08
N GLU A 587 10.44 -21.34 14.54
CA GLU A 587 9.82 -22.63 14.27
C GLU A 587 9.06 -22.56 12.95
N TYR A 588 9.37 -23.44 11.99
CA TYR A 588 8.59 -23.61 10.77
C TYR A 588 8.86 -24.98 10.14
N LYS A 589 7.92 -25.88 10.32
CA LYS A 589 7.89 -27.18 9.62
C LYS A 589 6.84 -27.11 8.52
N LYS A 590 7.29 -27.11 7.27
CA LYS A 590 6.41 -27.07 6.10
C LYS A 590 5.84 -28.44 5.75
N SER A 591 6.52 -29.51 6.13
CA SER A 591 6.09 -30.88 5.97
C SER A 591 6.80 -31.78 7.01
N ALA A 592 6.55 -33.08 6.97
CA ALA A 592 7.26 -34.04 7.81
C ALA A 592 8.78 -34.09 7.54
N THR A 593 9.21 -33.68 6.35
CA THR A 593 10.61 -33.75 5.89
C THR A 593 11.24 -32.38 5.63
N GLU A 594 10.47 -31.30 5.60
CA GLU A 594 10.96 -29.93 5.34
C GLU A 594 10.82 -29.10 6.61
N ASP A 595 11.93 -28.85 7.29
CA ASP A 595 12.04 -27.95 8.45
C ASP A 595 12.93 -26.76 8.09
N PHE A 596 12.33 -25.55 8.14
CA PHE A 596 13.01 -24.30 7.83
C PHE A 596 13.31 -23.46 9.08
N SER A 597 13.17 -24.06 10.27
CA SER A 597 13.53 -23.40 11.54
C SER A 597 14.98 -22.92 11.50
N GLY A 598 15.21 -21.68 11.94
CA GLY A 598 16.50 -21.00 11.89
C GLY A 598 16.78 -20.23 10.59
N ASN A 599 16.10 -20.54 9.49
CA ASN A 599 16.26 -19.85 8.22
C ASN A 599 15.74 -18.38 8.27
N ARG A 600 16.32 -17.55 7.42
CA ARG A 600 15.89 -16.16 7.24
C ARG A 600 14.54 -16.14 6.52
N LEU A 601 13.71 -15.16 6.90
CA LEU A 601 12.46 -14.93 6.17
C LEU A 601 12.75 -14.51 4.73
N PRO A 602 12.10 -15.13 3.73
CA PRO A 602 12.22 -14.70 2.35
C PRO A 602 11.55 -13.35 2.12
N MET A 603 11.98 -12.66 1.04
CA MET A 603 11.52 -11.32 0.63
C MET A 603 11.78 -10.23 1.68
N VAL A 604 12.78 -10.41 2.53
CA VAL A 604 13.19 -9.44 3.54
C VAL A 604 14.63 -9.03 3.26
N PRO A 605 14.85 -7.79 2.74
CA PRO A 605 16.19 -7.22 2.66
C PRO A 605 16.79 -7.10 4.07
N ASN A 606 18.00 -7.57 4.26
CA ASN A 606 18.66 -7.39 5.56
C ASN A 606 19.16 -5.96 5.80
N HIS A 607 19.29 -5.16 4.73
CA HIS A 607 19.63 -3.73 4.77
C HIS A 607 18.75 -2.97 3.79
N THR A 608 18.30 -1.78 4.18
CA THR A 608 17.72 -0.77 3.31
C THR A 608 18.52 0.51 3.46
N LEU A 609 18.91 1.14 2.37
CA LEU A 609 19.69 2.39 2.35
C LEU A 609 19.09 3.36 1.36
N SER A 610 18.91 4.61 1.77
CA SER A 610 18.61 5.72 0.89
C SER A 610 19.45 6.91 1.26
N MET A 611 20.04 7.56 0.26
CA MET A 611 20.71 8.85 0.38
C MET A 611 20.15 9.75 -0.72
N ASP A 612 19.73 10.95 -0.38
CA ASP A 612 19.15 11.90 -1.32
C ASP A 612 19.71 13.30 -1.07
N GLY A 613 20.04 13.99 -2.15
CA GLY A 613 20.50 15.37 -2.14
C GLY A 613 19.68 16.23 -3.10
N THR A 614 19.17 17.36 -2.62
CA THR A 614 18.45 18.34 -3.42
C THR A 614 19.13 19.70 -3.31
N TYR A 615 19.50 20.29 -4.45
CA TYR A 615 20.04 21.65 -4.53
C TYR A 615 19.13 22.53 -5.36
N THR A 616 18.74 23.67 -4.80
CA THR A 616 17.86 24.66 -5.45
C THR A 616 18.61 25.96 -5.68
N VAL A 617 18.66 26.42 -6.93
CA VAL A 617 19.19 27.74 -7.32
C VAL A 617 18.02 28.60 -7.77
N LEU A 618 17.90 29.80 -7.19
CA LEU A 618 16.90 30.78 -7.57
C LEU A 618 17.54 31.84 -8.46
N GLN A 619 16.80 32.33 -9.47
CA GLN A 619 17.21 33.36 -10.42
C GLN A 619 18.55 33.05 -11.12
N ALA A 620 18.64 31.85 -11.71
CA ALA A 620 19.81 31.35 -12.41
C ALA A 620 19.74 31.68 -13.92
N GLY A 621 20.25 32.83 -14.30
CA GLY A 621 20.22 33.33 -15.70
C GLY A 621 18.80 33.53 -16.20
N TRP A 622 18.40 32.79 -17.25
CA TRP A 622 17.05 32.88 -17.84
C TRP A 622 15.98 32.17 -16.99
N PHE A 623 16.38 31.23 -16.14
CA PHE A 623 15.46 30.46 -15.29
C PHE A 623 15.20 31.14 -13.95
N ASP A 624 13.97 31.11 -13.49
CA ASP A 624 13.58 31.61 -12.18
C ASP A 624 14.01 30.66 -11.06
N LYS A 625 14.02 29.35 -11.38
CA LYS A 625 14.42 28.30 -10.43
C LYS A 625 15.00 27.10 -11.17
N ILE A 626 16.12 26.59 -10.66
CA ILE A 626 16.72 25.31 -11.05
C ILE A 626 16.77 24.42 -9.83
N VAL A 627 16.29 23.18 -9.96
CA VAL A 627 16.41 22.16 -8.90
C VAL A 627 17.14 20.96 -9.46
N VAL A 628 18.22 20.57 -8.79
CA VAL A 628 18.94 19.32 -9.05
C VAL A 628 18.69 18.40 -7.88
N ASN A 629 18.23 17.20 -8.18
CA ASN A 629 18.08 16.12 -7.20
C ASN A 629 18.87 14.90 -7.65
N ALA A 630 19.54 14.24 -6.71
CA ALA A 630 20.20 12.95 -6.92
C ALA A 630 19.96 12.06 -5.71
N GLY A 631 19.54 10.82 -5.95
CA GLY A 631 19.22 9.85 -4.92
C GLY A 631 19.82 8.48 -5.21
N LEU A 632 20.45 7.88 -4.19
CA LEU A 632 20.93 6.50 -4.19
C LEU A 632 20.00 5.67 -3.32
N THR A 633 19.51 4.54 -3.85
CA THR A 633 18.77 3.54 -3.08
C THR A 633 19.46 2.20 -3.15
N GLY A 634 19.62 1.53 -2.00
CA GLY A 634 20.28 0.23 -1.89
C GLY A 634 19.48 -0.78 -1.09
N LEU A 635 19.49 -2.04 -1.53
CA LEU A 635 18.91 -3.17 -0.83
C LEU A 635 19.99 -4.21 -0.54
N GLY A 636 20.01 -4.68 0.70
CA GLY A 636 20.89 -5.75 1.14
C GLY A 636 20.45 -7.13 0.64
N ARG A 637 21.08 -8.16 1.15
CA ARG A 637 20.74 -9.53 0.75
C ARG A 637 19.28 -9.85 0.98
N ILE A 638 18.64 -10.46 -0.03
CA ILE A 638 17.26 -10.94 -0.02
C ILE A 638 17.28 -12.43 -0.36
N TYR A 639 16.67 -13.27 0.46
CA TYR A 639 16.35 -14.66 0.11
C TYR A 639 14.96 -14.72 -0.51
N TRP A 640 14.80 -15.54 -1.55
CA TRP A 640 13.54 -15.59 -2.29
C TRP A 640 12.61 -16.72 -1.84
N ALA A 641 13.16 -17.78 -1.24
CA ALA A 641 12.41 -18.94 -0.74
C ALA A 641 12.79 -19.31 0.69
N ASP A 642 11.97 -20.13 1.33
CA ASP A 642 12.12 -20.53 2.75
C ASP A 642 13.39 -21.38 2.99
N ASP A 643 13.89 -22.07 1.96
CA ASP A 643 15.12 -22.86 2.01
C ASP A 643 16.40 -22.02 1.99
N ASN A 644 16.30 -20.71 1.76
CA ASN A 644 17.41 -19.75 1.65
C ASN A 644 18.47 -20.09 0.58
N VAL A 645 18.14 -20.89 -0.42
CA VAL A 645 19.05 -21.27 -1.51
C VAL A 645 19.20 -20.11 -2.50
N VAL A 646 18.10 -19.60 -3.03
CA VAL A 646 18.11 -18.53 -4.03
C VAL A 646 18.12 -17.17 -3.33
N ARG A 647 19.09 -16.32 -3.71
CA ARG A 647 19.25 -15.00 -3.09
C ARG A 647 19.67 -13.94 -4.09
N GLN A 648 19.31 -12.70 -3.83
CA GLN A 648 19.88 -11.49 -4.41
C GLN A 648 20.90 -10.93 -3.41
N ASN A 649 22.11 -10.64 -3.86
CA ASN A 649 23.11 -9.95 -3.06
C ASN A 649 22.81 -8.44 -3.00
N PHE A 650 23.57 -7.68 -2.20
CA PHE A 650 23.42 -6.22 -2.14
C PHE A 650 23.55 -5.60 -3.54
N TYR A 651 22.63 -4.68 -3.82
CA TYR A 651 22.69 -3.84 -5.01
C TYR A 651 22.22 -2.42 -4.68
N ALA A 652 22.62 -1.46 -5.51
CA ALA A 652 22.17 -0.07 -5.39
C ALA A 652 21.89 0.52 -6.78
N THR A 653 20.95 1.46 -6.81
CA THR A 653 20.56 2.21 -8.01
C THR A 653 20.67 3.70 -7.76
N LEU A 654 21.19 4.45 -8.74
CA LEU A 654 21.28 5.90 -8.73
C LEU A 654 20.17 6.49 -9.60
N ASN A 655 19.43 7.45 -9.06
CA ASN A 655 18.43 8.23 -9.76
C ASN A 655 18.82 9.71 -9.73
N ALA A 656 18.47 10.47 -10.76
CA ALA A 656 18.69 11.92 -10.78
C ALA A 656 17.61 12.64 -11.55
N LYS A 657 17.39 13.91 -11.20
CA LYS A 657 16.44 14.81 -11.83
C LYS A 657 16.97 16.23 -11.88
N LEU A 658 16.79 16.88 -13.01
CA LEU A 658 16.99 18.32 -13.22
C LEU A 658 15.63 18.94 -13.53
N SER A 659 15.23 19.97 -12.78
CA SER A 659 14.00 20.75 -13.02
C SER A 659 14.37 22.19 -13.31
N LEU A 660 13.91 22.71 -14.46
CA LEU A 660 14.13 24.07 -14.95
C LEU A 660 12.79 24.80 -14.99
N THR A 661 12.62 25.84 -14.16
CA THR A 661 11.36 26.58 -14.07
C THR A 661 11.53 27.99 -14.63
N LYS A 662 10.57 28.41 -15.47
CA LYS A 662 10.42 29.79 -15.98
C LYS A 662 8.94 30.18 -15.99
N GLY A 663 8.57 31.18 -15.19
CA GLY A 663 7.18 31.56 -14.98
C GLY A 663 6.34 30.36 -14.52
N ILE A 664 5.29 30.08 -15.26
CA ILE A 664 4.37 28.95 -15.00
C ILE A 664 4.89 27.60 -15.52
N PHE A 665 5.96 27.58 -16.32
CA PHE A 665 6.49 26.39 -16.98
C PHE A 665 7.60 25.75 -16.14
N THR A 666 7.55 24.43 -16.00
CA THR A 666 8.66 23.63 -15.44
C THR A 666 8.98 22.49 -16.40
N TRP A 667 10.23 22.44 -16.82
CA TRP A 667 10.78 21.36 -17.64
C TRP A 667 11.64 20.44 -16.77
N ASP A 668 11.30 19.17 -16.73
CA ASP A 668 12.03 18.13 -15.99
C ASP A 668 12.79 17.22 -16.95
N LEU A 669 14.05 16.95 -16.64
CA LEU A 669 14.87 15.89 -17.23
C LEU A 669 15.19 14.89 -16.12
N TRP A 670 15.01 13.60 -16.36
CA TRP A 670 15.18 12.60 -15.31
C TRP A 670 15.79 11.30 -15.82
N GLY A 671 16.42 10.57 -14.90
CA GLY A 671 16.91 9.22 -15.12
C GLY A 671 16.81 8.38 -13.85
N LYS A 672 16.43 7.11 -14.04
CA LYS A 672 16.36 6.09 -12.99
C LYS A 672 17.27 4.92 -13.33
N ASN A 673 17.90 4.33 -12.30
CA ASN A 673 18.93 3.30 -12.42
C ASN A 673 20.03 3.73 -13.41
N LEU A 674 20.57 4.95 -13.21
CA LEU A 674 21.61 5.54 -14.07
C LEU A 674 22.90 4.72 -14.10
N THR A 675 23.15 3.94 -13.07
CA THR A 675 24.28 3.00 -12.98
C THR A 675 24.12 1.77 -13.87
N GLY A 676 22.90 1.53 -14.41
CA GLY A 676 22.62 0.32 -15.19
C GLY A 676 22.75 -0.96 -14.36
N THR A 677 22.52 -0.89 -13.05
CA THR A 677 22.67 -2.03 -12.14
C THR A 677 21.69 -3.13 -12.49
N ASP A 678 22.21 -4.32 -12.78
CA ASP A 678 21.42 -5.54 -12.96
C ASP A 678 21.16 -6.20 -11.59
N TYR A 679 19.93 -6.62 -11.33
CA TYR A 679 19.52 -7.32 -10.13
C TYR A 679 18.27 -8.17 -10.38
N ILE A 680 18.05 -9.17 -9.53
CA ILE A 680 16.83 -9.98 -9.51
C ILE A 680 15.79 -9.26 -8.64
N ALA A 681 14.67 -8.87 -9.25
CA ALA A 681 13.57 -8.20 -8.56
C ALA A 681 12.63 -9.18 -7.83
N TYR A 682 12.57 -10.42 -8.32
CA TYR A 682 11.79 -11.51 -7.73
C TYR A 682 12.25 -12.86 -8.28
N SER A 683 12.22 -13.91 -7.47
CA SER A 683 12.47 -15.28 -7.90
C SER A 683 11.60 -16.27 -7.12
N PHE A 684 11.26 -17.40 -7.75
CA PHE A 684 10.47 -18.47 -7.17
C PHE A 684 10.76 -19.80 -7.85
N LYS A 685 10.39 -20.89 -7.18
CA LYS A 685 10.54 -22.26 -7.66
C LYS A 685 9.19 -22.87 -7.98
N MET A 686 9.09 -23.54 -9.10
CA MET A 686 7.95 -24.36 -9.54
C MET A 686 8.38 -25.79 -9.82
N SER A 687 7.42 -26.66 -10.12
CA SER A 687 7.70 -28.03 -10.58
C SER A 687 8.48 -28.07 -11.91
N THR A 688 8.35 -27.02 -12.72
CA THR A 688 9.01 -26.85 -14.01
C THR A 688 10.43 -26.27 -13.94
N GLY A 689 10.85 -25.79 -12.76
CA GLY A 689 12.18 -25.20 -12.54
C GLY A 689 12.18 -23.95 -11.68
N ASN A 690 13.32 -23.25 -11.67
CA ASN A 690 13.44 -21.94 -11.01
C ASN A 690 13.18 -20.84 -12.05
N TYR A 691 12.49 -19.80 -11.62
CA TYR A 691 12.14 -18.63 -12.43
C TYR A 691 12.52 -17.36 -11.71
N ALA A 692 12.87 -16.32 -12.47
CA ALA A 692 13.10 -15.02 -11.90
C ALA A 692 12.72 -13.89 -12.86
N GLN A 693 12.57 -12.71 -12.30
CA GLN A 693 12.33 -11.45 -12.98
C GLN A 693 13.52 -10.52 -12.75
N LYS A 694 14.04 -9.93 -13.81
CA LYS A 694 15.02 -8.86 -13.72
C LYS A 694 14.42 -7.60 -13.10
N GLY A 695 15.27 -6.81 -12.45
CA GLY A 695 14.97 -5.45 -12.07
C GLY A 695 14.77 -4.53 -13.27
N LYS A 696 14.18 -3.37 -13.04
CA LYS A 696 13.99 -2.36 -14.08
C LYS A 696 15.36 -1.87 -14.60
N PRO A 697 15.59 -1.88 -15.92
CA PRO A 697 16.83 -1.37 -16.50
C PRO A 697 16.92 0.15 -16.37
N LEU A 698 18.03 0.76 -16.82
CA LEU A 698 18.17 2.19 -16.96
C LEU A 698 17.03 2.78 -17.77
N THR A 699 16.31 3.74 -17.17
CA THR A 699 15.26 4.53 -17.84
C THR A 699 15.56 6.03 -17.70
N PHE A 700 15.13 6.78 -18.69
CA PHE A 700 15.23 8.24 -18.67
C PHE A 700 14.07 8.84 -19.46
N GLY A 701 13.82 10.10 -19.22
CA GLY A 701 12.75 10.81 -19.89
C GLY A 701 12.73 12.29 -19.57
N THR A 702 11.71 12.94 -20.09
CA THR A 702 11.46 14.37 -19.92
C THR A 702 9.99 14.61 -19.62
N SER A 703 9.68 15.72 -18.96
CA SER A 703 8.30 16.17 -18.81
C SER A 703 8.20 17.68 -18.75
N LEU A 704 7.12 18.21 -19.29
CA LEU A 704 6.75 19.62 -19.21
C LEU A 704 5.52 19.76 -18.32
N SER A 705 5.58 20.66 -17.36
CA SER A 705 4.45 21.01 -16.50
C SER A 705 4.13 22.49 -16.61
N VAL A 706 2.85 22.80 -16.62
CA VAL A 706 2.31 24.17 -16.48
C VAL A 706 1.61 24.23 -15.12
N THR A 707 1.94 25.26 -14.33
CA THR A 707 1.40 25.42 -12.98
C THR A 707 0.96 26.86 -12.75
N PHE A 708 -0.28 27.06 -12.34
CA PHE A 708 -0.88 28.37 -12.05
C PHE A 708 -1.94 28.31 -10.95
#